data_17a53b5b95255fe91ba66ea78f6db188
#
_entry.id   17a53b5b95255fe91ba66ea78f6db188
#
_cell.length_a   1.000
_cell.length_b   1.000
_cell.length_c   1.000
_cell.angle_alpha   90.00
_cell.angle_beta   90.00
_cell.angle_gamma   90.00
#
_symmetry.space_group_name_H-M   'P 1'
#
loop_
_entity.id
_entity.type
_entity.pdbx_description
1 polymer ?
#
loop_
_entity_poly.entity_id
_entity_poly.type
_entity_poly.pdbx_seq_one_letter_code
_entity_poly.pdbx_strand_id
1 'polypeptide(L)'
;DVESRGLGDVYKRQYMDHVSNREYEQMYEMIDAGISGNISQEDFVKRNSAIYEGIDVDNMKVHITSYDKEQKEICYETSMDTVAGKVTFENKASFILEKGKYKLIWNDSLIFPELDSTDKVKVSTTSAKRGQIIDRNGHLLAGEGVASSIGVVPGKLENKNDAISQLAELLEMKTEDIEKKLAAKWVKDDSFVPLKTVPKVNELKLMSIEPDQETLAEKDRQEKLLEIPGVKISDITVREYPLGEAAAHLVGYVQNVTAEDLEEHAGEGYTSNSVIGKSGMEGLFEKELKGQNGCSITIVDSNGNKKKIIVSTIVENGKDIKLTIDSNLQKELYEQFKDDKSCSVAMNQYTGEVLALVSTPSYDNNDFIRGMSSEKWNALNEDENKPMYNRFRQVWCPGSTFKPIIAAIGLTTGAIDPDEDYGNEGLSWQKDSSWGSYYVTTLHAYEPVILKNALIYSDNIYFAKAALKIGENDMESSLTKLGFNDVLPFDIKMAKSQFSNTEKIEKEVQLADSGYGQGQILVNPLHMACMYSAFCNEGNMIKPYLTYKEDAMPDVWIKEAFTKDAAQIVLEDTKEVINNSHGTGYAAHRTDIILAGKTGTAEIKASKDDTTGTELGWFSVFTTDKNMERPIMIVSMVEDVKGRGGSGYVVKKDSQVLEKWFSGN
;
A
#
# COMPACT_ATOMS: atom_id res chain seq x y z
N ASP A 1 -46.51 37.63 18.11
CA ASP A 1 -45.55 36.83 18.07
C ASP A 1 -45.52 35.44 18.69
N VAL A 2 -46.55 35.06 19.48
CA VAL A 2 -46.72 33.67 19.92
C VAL A 2 -47.19 32.79 18.75
N GLU A 3 -48.05 33.32 17.84
CA GLU A 3 -48.51 32.60 16.66
C GLU A 3 -47.44 32.46 15.58
N SER A 4 -46.55 33.44 15.41
CA SER A 4 -45.42 33.34 14.48
C SER A 4 -44.40 32.27 14.93
N ARG A 5 -44.18 32.20 16.24
CA ARG A 5 -43.35 31.15 16.83
C ARG A 5 -44.00 29.75 16.65
N GLY A 6 -45.32 29.67 16.77
CA GLY A 6 -46.06 28.43 16.61
C GLY A 6 -45.94 27.80 15.22
N LEU A 7 -46.11 28.58 14.14
CA LEU A 7 -45.98 28.12 12.75
C LEU A 7 -44.52 27.77 12.41
N GLY A 8 -43.58 28.60 12.86
CA GLY A 8 -42.16 28.34 12.65
C GLY A 8 -41.71 27.05 13.37
N ASP A 9 -42.21 26.84 14.58
CA ASP A 9 -41.91 25.62 15.34
C ASP A 9 -42.53 24.37 14.70
N VAL A 10 -43.78 24.45 14.20
CA VAL A 10 -44.43 23.32 13.52
C VAL A 10 -43.65 22.92 12.27
N TYR A 11 -43.21 23.90 11.47
CA TYR A 11 -42.46 23.59 10.26
C TYR A 11 -41.02 23.14 10.58
N LYS A 12 -40.29 23.94 11.35
CA LYS A 12 -38.88 23.71 11.61
C LYS A 12 -38.62 22.52 12.52
N ARG A 13 -39.32 22.44 13.66
CA ARG A 13 -39.07 21.44 14.69
C ARG A 13 -39.87 20.15 14.54
N GLN A 14 -40.89 20.14 13.73
CA GLN A 14 -41.72 18.97 13.55
C GLN A 14 -41.63 18.44 12.12
N TYR A 15 -42.09 19.20 11.15
CA TYR A 15 -42.12 18.71 9.75
C TYR A 15 -40.73 18.45 9.20
N MET A 16 -39.80 19.40 9.31
CA MET A 16 -38.46 19.27 8.77
C MET A 16 -37.59 18.29 9.59
N ASP A 17 -37.87 18.14 10.88
CA ASP A 17 -37.23 17.09 11.66
C ASP A 17 -37.65 15.70 11.18
N HIS A 18 -38.93 15.52 10.84
CA HIS A 18 -39.40 14.26 10.22
C HIS A 18 -38.72 14.01 8.87
N VAL A 19 -38.51 15.06 8.07
CA VAL A 19 -37.72 14.96 6.81
C VAL A 19 -36.30 14.45 7.12
N SER A 20 -35.63 15.09 8.05
CA SER A 20 -34.26 14.72 8.46
C SER A 20 -34.16 13.29 8.98
N ASN A 21 -35.17 12.83 9.69
CA ASN A 21 -35.24 11.49 10.27
C ASN A 21 -35.86 10.46 9.32
N ARG A 22 -36.21 10.85 8.10
CA ARG A 22 -36.85 9.99 7.09
C ARG A 22 -38.17 9.37 7.55
N GLU A 23 -38.91 10.12 8.32
CA GLU A 23 -40.22 9.73 8.91
C GLU A 23 -41.38 10.24 8.05
N TYR A 24 -41.50 9.71 6.83
CA TYR A 24 -42.40 10.24 5.79
C TYR A 24 -43.88 10.08 6.13
N GLU A 25 -44.28 9.02 6.83
CA GLU A 25 -45.63 8.83 7.30
C GLU A 25 -46.03 9.92 8.30
N GLN A 26 -45.13 10.28 9.20
CA GLN A 26 -45.32 11.36 10.17
C GLN A 26 -45.43 12.72 9.49
N MET A 27 -44.67 12.94 8.38
CA MET A 27 -44.82 14.15 7.57
C MET A 27 -46.25 14.22 6.99
N TYR A 28 -46.80 13.12 6.48
CA TYR A 28 -48.13 13.07 5.88
C TYR A 28 -49.23 13.40 6.91
N GLU A 29 -49.08 13.00 8.14
CA GLU A 29 -50.01 13.34 9.23
C GLU A 29 -50.08 14.84 9.50
N MET A 30 -49.10 15.62 9.12
CA MET A 30 -49.00 17.05 9.35
C MET A 30 -49.55 17.89 8.20
N ILE A 31 -49.91 17.29 7.05
CA ILE A 31 -50.45 18.03 5.88
C ILE A 31 -51.97 17.96 5.83
N ASP A 32 -52.57 18.93 5.13
CA ASP A 32 -53.96 18.83 4.69
C ASP A 32 -53.99 18.19 3.31
N ALA A 33 -54.36 16.92 3.23
CA ALA A 33 -54.33 16.18 1.96
C ALA A 33 -55.34 16.70 0.93
N GLY A 34 -56.51 17.24 1.34
CA GLY A 34 -57.51 17.78 0.44
C GLY A 34 -57.06 19.00 -0.30
N ILE A 35 -56.50 19.97 0.40
CA ILE A 35 -55.98 21.23 -0.21
C ILE A 35 -54.60 20.95 -0.90
N SER A 36 -53.91 19.90 -0.51
CA SER A 36 -52.64 19.47 -1.11
C SER A 36 -52.82 18.61 -2.37
N GLY A 37 -53.91 18.78 -3.12
CA GLY A 37 -54.19 18.07 -4.35
C GLY A 37 -54.72 16.64 -4.20
N ASN A 38 -55.31 16.33 -3.06
CA ASN A 38 -55.80 14.99 -2.70
C ASN A 38 -54.76 13.88 -2.80
N ILE A 39 -53.51 14.20 -2.49
CA ILE A 39 -52.40 13.22 -2.53
C ILE A 39 -52.61 12.11 -1.50
N SER A 40 -52.49 10.84 -1.92
CA SER A 40 -52.56 9.70 -1.05
C SER A 40 -51.28 9.60 -0.20
N GLN A 41 -51.41 8.94 0.94
CA GLN A 41 -50.25 8.66 1.83
C GLN A 41 -49.16 7.89 1.07
N GLU A 42 -49.56 6.89 0.29
CA GLU A 42 -48.63 6.08 -0.51
C GLU A 42 -47.84 6.92 -1.51
N ASP A 43 -48.54 7.77 -2.29
CA ASP A 43 -47.89 8.63 -3.26
C ASP A 43 -46.99 9.69 -2.62
N PHE A 44 -47.44 10.27 -1.51
CA PHE A 44 -46.66 11.23 -0.74
C PHE A 44 -45.35 10.62 -0.19
N VAL A 45 -45.46 9.47 0.47
CA VAL A 45 -44.32 8.75 1.03
C VAL A 45 -43.34 8.35 -0.09
N LYS A 46 -43.85 7.80 -1.19
CA LYS A 46 -43.05 7.40 -2.34
C LYS A 46 -42.30 8.58 -2.96
N ARG A 47 -42.99 9.70 -3.16
CA ARG A 47 -42.42 10.90 -3.76
C ARG A 47 -41.31 11.51 -2.91
N ASN A 48 -41.59 11.74 -1.64
CA ASN A 48 -40.63 12.34 -0.72
C ASN A 48 -39.42 11.41 -0.46
N SER A 49 -39.67 10.14 -0.20
CA SER A 49 -38.59 9.18 0.06
C SER A 49 -37.68 9.01 -1.16
N ALA A 50 -38.26 8.90 -2.35
CA ALA A 50 -37.48 8.74 -3.58
C ALA A 50 -36.55 9.93 -3.84
N ILE A 51 -37.01 11.14 -3.56
CA ILE A 51 -36.20 12.36 -3.77
C ILE A 51 -35.18 12.54 -2.66
N TYR A 52 -35.59 12.60 -1.40
CA TYR A 52 -34.67 12.87 -0.28
C TYR A 52 -33.62 11.78 -0.11
N GLU A 53 -34.00 10.52 -0.23
CA GLU A 53 -33.05 9.40 -0.17
C GLU A 53 -32.20 9.30 -1.45
N GLY A 54 -32.79 9.58 -2.60
CA GLY A 54 -32.09 9.55 -3.89
C GLY A 54 -30.96 10.58 -3.99
N ILE A 55 -31.11 11.73 -3.36
CA ILE A 55 -30.05 12.77 -3.31
C ILE A 55 -29.18 12.68 -2.03
N ASP A 56 -29.44 11.69 -1.18
CA ASP A 56 -28.70 11.43 0.07
C ASP A 56 -28.60 12.67 0.97
N VAL A 57 -29.72 13.24 1.35
CA VAL A 57 -29.81 14.44 2.20
C VAL A 57 -29.24 14.19 3.58
N ASP A 58 -28.40 15.11 4.03
CA ASP A 58 -27.84 15.13 5.39
C ASP A 58 -27.67 16.58 5.86
N ASN A 59 -27.47 16.76 7.16
CA ASN A 59 -27.20 18.07 7.81
C ASN A 59 -28.21 19.16 7.40
N MET A 60 -29.48 18.82 7.37
CA MET A 60 -30.54 19.77 7.00
C MET A 60 -30.71 20.83 8.09
N LYS A 61 -30.69 22.09 7.66
CA LYS A 61 -30.94 23.26 8.53
C LYS A 61 -31.99 24.16 7.89
N VAL A 62 -32.94 24.59 8.71
CA VAL A 62 -34.01 25.51 8.28
C VAL A 62 -33.96 26.76 9.14
N HIS A 63 -33.95 27.91 8.50
CA HIS A 63 -34.00 29.21 9.14
C HIS A 63 -35.22 29.99 8.69
N ILE A 64 -36.15 30.31 9.60
CA ILE A 64 -37.34 31.07 9.31
C ILE A 64 -36.92 32.55 9.14
N THR A 65 -37.22 33.15 8.00
CA THR A 65 -36.83 34.54 7.67
C THR A 65 -37.95 35.53 7.88
N SER A 66 -39.21 35.15 7.62
CA SER A 66 -40.37 36.01 7.84
C SER A 66 -41.64 35.22 8.05
N TYR A 67 -42.67 35.88 8.52
CA TYR A 67 -43.99 35.34 8.80
C TYR A 67 -45.08 36.33 8.39
N ASP A 68 -46.08 35.85 7.62
CA ASP A 68 -47.28 36.57 7.28
C ASP A 68 -48.47 35.99 8.04
N LYS A 69 -48.97 36.75 9.00
CA LYS A 69 -50.07 36.34 9.88
C LYS A 69 -51.40 36.18 9.14
N GLU A 70 -51.68 37.09 8.22
CA GLU A 70 -52.97 37.12 7.51
C GLU A 70 -53.08 35.97 6.52
N GLN A 71 -51.98 35.67 5.84
CA GLN A 71 -51.94 34.57 4.86
C GLN A 71 -51.53 33.24 5.49
N LYS A 72 -51.11 33.19 6.75
CA LYS A 72 -50.57 32.02 7.44
C LYS A 72 -49.44 31.36 6.64
N GLU A 73 -48.51 32.18 6.24
CA GLU A 73 -47.36 31.79 5.41
C GLU A 73 -46.06 32.12 6.11
N ILE A 74 -45.10 31.25 5.99
CA ILE A 74 -43.74 31.49 6.44
C ILE A 74 -42.77 31.50 5.24
N CYS A 75 -41.77 32.38 5.29
CA CYS A 75 -40.62 32.30 4.41
C CYS A 75 -39.45 31.74 5.17
N TYR A 76 -38.65 30.91 4.53
CA TYR A 76 -37.52 30.24 5.17
C TYR A 76 -36.42 29.95 4.17
N GLU A 77 -35.21 29.77 4.73
CA GLU A 77 -34.03 29.31 4.00
C GLU A 77 -33.72 27.89 4.46
N THR A 78 -33.54 26.98 3.50
CA THR A 78 -33.12 25.60 3.75
C THR A 78 -31.71 25.41 3.25
N SER A 79 -30.87 24.77 4.06
CA SER A 79 -29.52 24.33 3.71
C SER A 79 -29.41 22.84 4.01
N MET A 80 -28.87 22.08 3.07
CA MET A 80 -28.66 20.64 3.23
C MET A 80 -27.42 20.19 2.46
N ASP A 81 -26.80 19.15 2.93
CA ASP A 81 -25.75 18.44 2.20
C ASP A 81 -26.40 17.35 1.35
N THR A 82 -25.89 17.16 0.13
CA THR A 82 -26.37 16.16 -0.82
C THR A 82 -25.21 15.42 -1.44
N VAL A 83 -25.51 14.37 -2.17
CA VAL A 83 -24.52 13.58 -2.94
C VAL A 83 -23.71 14.45 -3.93
N ALA A 84 -24.26 15.58 -4.37
CA ALA A 84 -23.63 16.48 -5.34
C ALA A 84 -23.12 17.79 -4.72
N GLY A 85 -23.14 17.91 -3.41
CA GLY A 85 -22.68 19.08 -2.67
C GLY A 85 -23.77 19.76 -1.86
N LYS A 86 -23.44 20.93 -1.31
CA LYS A 86 -24.33 21.70 -0.47
C LYS A 86 -25.35 22.48 -1.30
N VAL A 87 -26.62 22.39 -0.91
CA VAL A 87 -27.73 23.12 -1.52
C VAL A 87 -28.30 24.10 -0.50
N THR A 88 -28.52 25.34 -0.93
CA THR A 88 -29.22 26.36 -0.15
C THR A 88 -30.25 27.03 -1.03
N PHE A 89 -31.48 27.16 -0.54
CA PHE A 89 -32.56 27.83 -1.26
C PHE A 89 -33.52 28.50 -0.28
N GLU A 90 -34.20 29.57 -0.78
CA GLU A 90 -35.32 30.21 -0.10
C GLU A 90 -36.64 29.64 -0.58
N ASN A 91 -37.60 29.53 0.31
CA ASN A 91 -38.89 28.96 -0.01
C ASN A 91 -39.98 29.52 0.93
N LYS A 92 -41.23 29.16 0.61
CA LYS A 92 -42.43 29.54 1.37
C LYS A 92 -43.23 28.29 1.72
N ALA A 93 -43.81 28.29 2.90
CA ALA A 93 -44.77 27.27 3.33
C ALA A 93 -46.05 27.94 3.81
N SER A 94 -47.19 27.43 3.34
CA SER A 94 -48.52 27.94 3.72
C SER A 94 -49.26 26.90 4.56
N PHE A 95 -50.07 27.38 5.48
CA PHE A 95 -50.81 26.58 6.44
C PHE A 95 -52.30 26.93 6.46
N ILE A 96 -53.10 26.01 6.92
CA ILE A 96 -54.49 26.25 7.33
C ILE A 96 -54.63 25.94 8.81
N LEU A 97 -55.60 26.56 9.46
CA LEU A 97 -55.93 26.28 10.87
C LEU A 97 -57.20 25.47 10.91
N GLU A 98 -57.09 24.22 11.39
CA GLU A 98 -58.23 23.30 11.53
C GLU A 98 -58.29 22.82 12.98
N LYS A 99 -59.45 23.05 13.65
CA LYS A 99 -59.67 22.62 15.03
C LYS A 99 -58.54 23.01 16.01
N GLY A 100 -58.00 24.20 15.84
CA GLY A 100 -56.91 24.73 16.68
C GLY A 100 -55.52 24.19 16.38
N LYS A 101 -55.36 23.41 15.31
CA LYS A 101 -54.07 22.90 14.87
C LYS A 101 -53.74 23.41 13.47
N TYR A 102 -52.47 23.77 13.24
CA TYR A 102 -51.97 24.13 11.92
C TYR A 102 -51.69 22.85 11.10
N LYS A 103 -52.20 22.86 9.86
CA LYS A 103 -51.95 21.84 8.85
C LYS A 103 -51.20 22.48 7.68
N LEU A 104 -50.13 21.82 7.23
CA LEU A 104 -49.33 22.25 6.11
C LEU A 104 -50.05 22.02 4.78
N ILE A 105 -50.04 23.01 3.92
CA ILE A 105 -50.46 22.86 2.51
C ILE A 105 -49.25 22.42 1.74
N TRP A 106 -49.22 21.14 1.36
CA TRP A 106 -48.07 20.55 0.71
C TRP A 106 -48.21 20.57 -0.82
N ASN A 107 -47.08 20.87 -1.47
CA ASN A 107 -46.88 20.59 -2.89
C ASN A 107 -45.37 20.31 -3.11
N ASP A 108 -45.04 19.85 -4.31
CA ASP A 108 -43.68 19.45 -4.66
C ASP A 108 -42.64 20.58 -4.51
N SER A 109 -43.09 21.84 -4.62
CA SER A 109 -42.19 22.99 -4.44
C SER A 109 -41.61 23.13 -3.03
N LEU A 110 -42.20 22.44 -2.04
CA LEU A 110 -41.61 22.37 -0.69
C LEU A 110 -40.33 21.52 -0.63
N ILE A 111 -40.16 20.63 -1.61
CA ILE A 111 -38.90 19.85 -1.74
C ILE A 111 -37.87 20.75 -2.41
N PHE A 112 -38.15 21.26 -3.59
CA PHE A 112 -37.37 22.28 -4.29
C PHE A 112 -38.32 23.32 -4.93
N PRO A 113 -38.02 24.63 -4.84
CA PRO A 113 -38.92 25.69 -5.31
C PRO A 113 -39.42 25.53 -6.75
N GLU A 114 -38.59 25.00 -7.63
CA GLU A 114 -38.91 24.85 -9.06
C GLU A 114 -39.49 23.48 -9.43
N LEU A 115 -39.72 22.61 -8.44
CA LEU A 115 -40.22 21.26 -8.68
C LEU A 115 -41.75 21.26 -8.82
N ASP A 116 -42.26 20.82 -9.97
CA ASP A 116 -43.66 20.56 -10.20
C ASP A 116 -44.02 19.09 -10.03
N SER A 117 -45.31 18.78 -9.90
CA SER A 117 -45.79 17.42 -9.63
C SER A 117 -45.41 16.38 -10.68
N THR A 118 -45.21 16.80 -11.94
CA THR A 118 -44.82 15.92 -13.04
C THR A 118 -43.33 15.87 -13.29
N ASP A 119 -42.55 16.69 -12.59
CA ASP A 119 -41.11 16.73 -12.71
C ASP A 119 -40.44 15.57 -11.96
N LYS A 120 -39.23 15.27 -12.39
CA LYS A 120 -38.38 14.28 -11.72
C LYS A 120 -37.06 14.91 -11.26
N VAL A 121 -36.55 14.46 -10.15
CA VAL A 121 -35.22 14.81 -9.67
C VAL A 121 -34.26 13.71 -10.11
N LYS A 122 -33.31 14.07 -10.96
CA LYS A 122 -32.33 13.16 -11.57
C LYS A 122 -30.95 13.40 -10.98
N VAL A 123 -30.32 12.34 -10.51
CA VAL A 123 -28.92 12.34 -10.07
C VAL A 123 -28.06 11.73 -11.18
N SER A 124 -27.07 12.46 -11.64
CA SER A 124 -26.10 11.98 -12.64
C SER A 124 -24.70 12.00 -12.03
N THR A 125 -23.99 10.89 -12.14
CA THR A 125 -22.63 10.75 -11.62
C THR A 125 -21.66 10.51 -12.77
N THR A 126 -20.52 11.23 -12.75
CA THR A 126 -19.39 11.00 -13.64
C THR A 126 -18.23 10.49 -12.80
N SER A 127 -17.75 9.29 -13.10
CA SER A 127 -16.64 8.69 -12.35
C SER A 127 -15.33 9.39 -12.69
N ALA A 128 -14.56 9.72 -11.67
CA ALA A 128 -13.18 10.16 -11.82
C ALA A 128 -12.32 8.98 -12.26
N LYS A 129 -11.32 9.25 -13.08
CA LYS A 129 -10.28 8.28 -13.41
C LYS A 129 -9.27 8.23 -12.26
N ARG A 130 -8.98 7.02 -11.80
CA ARG A 130 -7.92 6.82 -10.80
C ARG A 130 -6.56 7.16 -11.41
N GLY A 131 -5.72 7.90 -10.69
CA GLY A 131 -4.37 8.24 -11.11
C GLY A 131 -3.51 7.01 -11.31
N GLN A 132 -2.49 7.14 -12.13
CA GLN A 132 -1.50 6.10 -12.39
C GLN A 132 -0.38 6.15 -11.36
N ILE A 133 0.26 5.00 -11.13
CA ILE A 133 1.54 4.92 -10.42
C ILE A 133 2.58 4.54 -11.47
N ILE A 134 3.60 5.38 -11.62
CA ILE A 134 4.66 5.20 -12.62
C ILE A 134 6.03 5.20 -11.96
N ASP A 135 6.99 4.56 -12.60
CA ASP A 135 8.38 4.56 -12.16
C ASP A 135 9.10 5.85 -12.59
N ARG A 136 10.38 5.94 -12.25
CA ARG A 136 11.22 7.11 -12.57
C ARG A 136 11.36 7.40 -14.08
N ASN A 137 11.17 6.38 -14.91
CA ASN A 137 11.29 6.48 -16.37
C ASN A 137 9.94 6.57 -17.08
N GLY A 138 8.83 6.67 -16.30
CA GLY A 138 7.47 6.74 -16.83
C GLY A 138 6.84 5.38 -17.14
N HIS A 139 7.47 4.28 -16.77
CA HIS A 139 6.90 2.94 -16.93
C HIS A 139 5.77 2.72 -15.94
N LEU A 140 4.69 2.09 -16.40
CA LEU A 140 3.50 1.88 -15.60
C LEU A 140 3.72 0.83 -14.51
N LEU A 141 3.42 1.18 -13.25
CA LEU A 141 3.37 0.27 -12.10
C LEU A 141 1.93 -0.07 -11.72
N ALA A 142 1.01 0.87 -11.90
CA ALA A 142 -0.43 0.69 -11.72
C ALA A 142 -1.18 1.64 -12.65
N GLY A 143 -2.17 1.14 -13.37
CA GLY A 143 -2.95 1.95 -14.28
C GLY A 143 -4.11 1.19 -14.89
N GLU A 144 -4.64 1.68 -16.01
CA GLU A 144 -5.73 1.03 -16.71
C GLU A 144 -5.23 -0.13 -17.56
N GLY A 145 -5.93 -1.25 -17.47
CA GLY A 145 -5.74 -2.40 -18.31
C GLY A 145 -7.09 -2.91 -18.82
N VAL A 146 -7.06 -3.95 -19.62
CA VAL A 146 -8.25 -4.58 -20.19
C VAL A 146 -8.36 -6.01 -19.65
N ALA A 147 -9.54 -6.35 -19.17
CA ALA A 147 -9.89 -7.72 -18.79
C ALA A 147 -11.17 -8.15 -19.50
N SER A 148 -11.52 -9.41 -19.39
CA SER A 148 -12.75 -9.96 -19.93
C SER A 148 -13.82 -10.07 -18.85
N SER A 149 -14.98 -9.48 -19.10
CA SER A 149 -16.18 -9.67 -18.30
C SER A 149 -16.99 -10.82 -18.89
N ILE A 150 -17.13 -11.87 -18.10
CA ILE A 150 -17.94 -13.04 -18.47
C ILE A 150 -19.32 -12.86 -17.85
N GLY A 151 -20.34 -12.91 -18.68
CA GLY A 151 -21.71 -12.80 -18.21
C GLY A 151 -22.67 -13.58 -19.07
N VAL A 152 -23.94 -13.51 -18.71
CA VAL A 152 -25.02 -14.22 -19.40
C VAL A 152 -26.17 -13.29 -19.69
N VAL A 153 -26.91 -13.61 -20.77
CA VAL A 153 -28.22 -13.04 -21.08
C VAL A 153 -29.25 -14.13 -20.73
N PRO A 154 -30.01 -14.00 -19.62
CA PRO A 154 -30.86 -15.07 -19.11
C PRO A 154 -31.84 -15.66 -20.13
N GLY A 155 -32.45 -14.82 -20.96
CA GLY A 155 -33.41 -15.25 -21.98
C GLY A 155 -32.80 -16.08 -23.11
N LYS A 156 -31.49 -16.10 -23.25
CA LYS A 156 -30.75 -16.88 -24.25
C LYS A 156 -30.17 -18.19 -23.72
N LEU A 157 -30.33 -18.48 -22.43
CA LEU A 157 -29.92 -19.76 -21.84
C LEU A 157 -30.88 -20.86 -22.27
N GLU A 158 -30.38 -21.94 -22.85
CA GLU A 158 -31.21 -23.06 -23.31
C GLU A 158 -31.57 -24.02 -22.19
N ASN A 159 -30.61 -24.44 -21.39
CA ASN A 159 -30.82 -25.26 -20.21
C ASN A 159 -30.21 -24.57 -19.00
N LYS A 160 -31.03 -23.82 -18.27
CA LYS A 160 -30.55 -22.95 -17.18
C LYS A 160 -29.72 -23.69 -16.14
N ASN A 161 -30.18 -24.86 -15.67
CA ASN A 161 -29.48 -25.60 -14.62
C ASN A 161 -28.13 -26.16 -15.10
N ASP A 162 -28.09 -26.72 -16.30
CA ASP A 162 -26.84 -27.21 -16.90
C ASP A 162 -25.87 -26.07 -17.19
N ALA A 163 -26.37 -24.95 -17.72
CA ALA A 163 -25.56 -23.75 -17.98
C ALA A 163 -24.94 -23.22 -16.70
N ILE A 164 -25.72 -23.12 -15.61
CA ILE A 164 -25.20 -22.65 -14.32
C ILE A 164 -24.13 -23.61 -13.78
N SER A 165 -24.34 -24.92 -13.91
CA SER A 165 -23.36 -25.92 -13.47
C SER A 165 -22.05 -25.82 -14.26
N GLN A 166 -22.12 -25.64 -15.58
CA GLN A 166 -20.94 -25.46 -16.45
C GLN A 166 -20.22 -24.15 -16.15
N LEU A 167 -20.96 -23.08 -15.97
CA LEU A 167 -20.41 -21.77 -15.60
C LEU A 167 -19.71 -21.80 -14.24
N ALA A 168 -20.31 -22.45 -13.27
CA ALA A 168 -19.73 -22.62 -11.94
C ALA A 168 -18.39 -23.33 -11.98
N GLU A 169 -18.28 -24.39 -12.77
CA GLU A 169 -17.04 -25.14 -12.97
C GLU A 169 -15.99 -24.30 -13.72
N LEU A 170 -16.35 -23.71 -14.85
CA LEU A 170 -15.42 -22.95 -15.69
C LEU A 170 -14.93 -21.66 -15.03
N LEU A 171 -15.79 -21.01 -14.23
CA LEU A 171 -15.47 -19.75 -13.54
C LEU A 171 -15.01 -19.94 -12.10
N GLU A 172 -14.95 -21.19 -11.62
CA GLU A 172 -14.61 -21.49 -10.22
C GLU A 172 -15.49 -20.71 -9.23
N MET A 173 -16.79 -20.70 -9.49
CA MET A 173 -17.82 -20.04 -8.68
C MET A 173 -18.78 -21.08 -8.09
N LYS A 174 -19.44 -20.71 -7.01
CA LYS A 174 -20.55 -21.50 -6.46
C LYS A 174 -21.81 -21.28 -7.30
N THR A 175 -22.56 -22.35 -7.53
CA THR A 175 -23.85 -22.28 -8.27
C THR A 175 -24.82 -21.30 -7.61
N GLU A 176 -24.85 -21.28 -6.28
CA GLU A 176 -25.70 -20.39 -5.51
C GLU A 176 -25.41 -18.91 -5.77
N ASP A 177 -24.13 -18.54 -5.93
CA ASP A 177 -23.73 -17.18 -6.23
C ASP A 177 -24.19 -16.74 -7.62
N ILE A 178 -24.11 -17.63 -8.60
CA ILE A 178 -24.61 -17.39 -9.97
C ILE A 178 -26.13 -17.22 -9.93
N GLU A 179 -26.84 -18.12 -9.27
CA GLU A 179 -28.29 -18.05 -9.11
C GLU A 179 -28.76 -16.77 -8.45
N LYS A 180 -28.05 -16.33 -7.41
CA LYS A 180 -28.33 -15.07 -6.70
C LYS A 180 -28.19 -13.86 -7.62
N LYS A 181 -27.14 -13.83 -8.46
CA LYS A 181 -26.94 -12.74 -9.43
C LYS A 181 -28.04 -12.70 -10.49
N LEU A 182 -28.48 -13.85 -10.97
CA LEU A 182 -29.56 -13.97 -11.94
C LEU A 182 -30.93 -13.64 -11.38
N ALA A 183 -31.12 -13.82 -10.08
CA ALA A 183 -32.37 -13.52 -9.37
C ALA A 183 -32.50 -12.07 -8.91
N ALA A 184 -31.52 -11.22 -9.16
CA ALA A 184 -31.57 -9.81 -8.79
C ALA A 184 -32.77 -9.09 -9.46
N LYS A 185 -33.39 -8.18 -8.72
CA LYS A 185 -34.65 -7.51 -9.17
C LYS A 185 -34.56 -6.76 -10.50
N TRP A 186 -33.37 -6.26 -10.85
CA TRP A 186 -33.16 -5.52 -12.10
C TRP A 186 -33.01 -6.41 -13.33
N VAL A 187 -32.78 -7.72 -13.14
CA VAL A 187 -32.51 -8.67 -14.22
C VAL A 187 -33.77 -9.01 -14.98
N LYS A 188 -33.71 -8.81 -16.30
CA LYS A 188 -34.72 -9.18 -17.29
C LYS A 188 -34.14 -10.19 -18.26
N ASP A 189 -34.99 -10.81 -19.10
CA ASP A 189 -34.55 -11.82 -20.06
C ASP A 189 -33.49 -11.33 -21.05
N ASP A 190 -33.50 -10.04 -21.39
CA ASP A 190 -32.55 -9.40 -22.31
C ASP A 190 -31.38 -8.70 -21.59
N SER A 191 -31.34 -8.71 -20.27
CA SER A 191 -30.28 -8.10 -19.48
C SER A 191 -28.96 -8.87 -19.64
N PHE A 192 -27.86 -8.13 -19.72
CA PHE A 192 -26.54 -8.71 -19.53
C PHE A 192 -26.20 -8.76 -18.04
N VAL A 193 -25.99 -9.94 -17.50
CA VAL A 193 -25.67 -10.16 -16.10
C VAL A 193 -24.21 -10.55 -15.98
N PRO A 194 -23.30 -9.66 -15.55
CA PRO A 194 -21.91 -10.01 -15.34
C PRO A 194 -21.75 -10.99 -14.18
N LEU A 195 -20.98 -12.05 -14.39
CA LEU A 195 -20.71 -13.07 -13.38
C LEU A 195 -19.30 -12.96 -12.80
N LYS A 196 -18.30 -12.83 -13.64
CA LYS A 196 -16.90 -12.77 -13.21
C LYS A 196 -16.03 -12.03 -14.21
N THR A 197 -15.03 -11.32 -13.69
CA THR A 197 -13.94 -10.75 -14.48
C THR A 197 -12.78 -11.73 -14.50
N VAL A 198 -12.26 -12.03 -15.67
CA VAL A 198 -11.11 -12.92 -15.87
C VAL A 198 -10.08 -12.23 -16.76
N PRO A 199 -8.81 -12.70 -16.76
CA PRO A 199 -7.80 -12.17 -17.68
C PRO A 199 -8.25 -12.26 -19.12
N LYS A 200 -8.02 -11.19 -19.88
CA LYS A 200 -8.23 -11.23 -21.33
C LYS A 200 -7.18 -12.15 -21.97
N VAL A 201 -7.62 -13.01 -22.88
CA VAL A 201 -6.72 -13.89 -23.61
C VAL A 201 -5.72 -13.07 -24.41
N ASN A 202 -4.42 -13.34 -24.21
CA ASN A 202 -3.35 -12.64 -24.91
C ASN A 202 -3.07 -13.32 -26.27
N GLU A 203 -3.62 -12.74 -27.32
CA GLU A 203 -3.49 -13.27 -28.70
C GLU A 203 -2.03 -13.28 -29.18
N LEU A 204 -1.21 -12.32 -28.75
CA LEU A 204 0.21 -12.28 -29.13
C LEU A 204 0.99 -13.44 -28.51
N LYS A 205 0.71 -13.78 -27.26
CA LYS A 205 1.32 -14.95 -26.60
C LYS A 205 0.86 -16.25 -27.24
N LEU A 206 -0.39 -16.35 -27.69
CA LEU A 206 -0.89 -17.52 -28.41
C LEU A 206 -0.19 -17.74 -29.74
N MET A 207 0.28 -16.68 -30.38
CA MET A 207 1.00 -16.73 -31.67
C MET A 207 2.48 -17.08 -31.49
N SER A 208 2.99 -17.19 -30.28
CA SER A 208 4.37 -17.60 -30.01
C SER A 208 4.59 -19.07 -30.39
N ILE A 209 5.84 -19.45 -30.64
CA ILE A 209 6.21 -20.81 -31.02
C ILE A 209 5.83 -21.82 -29.94
N GLU A 210 5.99 -21.44 -28.68
CA GLU A 210 5.61 -22.25 -27.52
C GLU A 210 4.79 -21.40 -26.55
N PRO A 211 3.45 -21.31 -26.72
CA PRO A 211 2.60 -20.62 -25.78
C PRO A 211 2.69 -21.27 -24.39
N ASP A 212 2.70 -20.41 -23.33
CA ASP A 212 2.69 -20.93 -21.97
C ASP A 212 1.37 -21.63 -21.61
N GLN A 213 1.41 -22.52 -20.62
CA GLN A 213 0.23 -23.30 -20.22
C GLN A 213 -0.90 -22.44 -19.68
N GLU A 214 -0.59 -21.35 -19.02
CA GLU A 214 -1.58 -20.41 -18.49
C GLU A 214 -2.38 -19.76 -19.64
N THR A 215 -1.69 -19.26 -20.66
CA THR A 215 -2.33 -18.67 -21.85
C THR A 215 -3.20 -19.68 -22.59
N LEU A 216 -2.72 -20.92 -22.74
CA LEU A 216 -3.49 -22.00 -23.34
C LEU A 216 -4.73 -22.37 -22.53
N ALA A 217 -4.62 -22.42 -21.20
CA ALA A 217 -5.74 -22.70 -20.31
C ALA A 217 -6.80 -21.58 -20.37
N GLU A 218 -6.39 -20.33 -20.43
CA GLU A 218 -7.29 -19.18 -20.60
C GLU A 218 -8.04 -19.24 -21.92
N LYS A 219 -7.37 -19.61 -23.01
CA LYS A 219 -7.98 -19.78 -24.32
C LYS A 219 -8.99 -20.93 -24.34
N ASP A 220 -8.63 -22.07 -23.77
CA ASP A 220 -9.52 -23.25 -23.67
C ASP A 220 -10.79 -22.89 -22.86
N ARG A 221 -10.63 -22.23 -21.74
CA ARG A 221 -11.76 -21.76 -20.93
C ARG A 221 -12.66 -20.82 -21.72
N GLN A 222 -12.09 -19.85 -22.44
CA GLN A 222 -12.85 -18.92 -23.27
C GLN A 222 -13.68 -19.65 -24.33
N GLU A 223 -13.11 -20.61 -25.02
CA GLU A 223 -13.79 -21.39 -26.02
C GLU A 223 -14.96 -22.20 -25.43
N LYS A 224 -14.74 -22.87 -24.31
CA LYS A 224 -15.78 -23.62 -23.60
C LYS A 224 -16.92 -22.71 -23.10
N LEU A 225 -16.59 -21.51 -22.60
CA LEU A 225 -17.60 -20.52 -22.18
C LEU A 225 -18.47 -20.08 -23.36
N LEU A 226 -17.87 -19.82 -24.52
CA LEU A 226 -18.60 -19.37 -25.70
C LEU A 226 -19.47 -20.48 -26.33
N GLU A 227 -19.22 -21.75 -26.03
CA GLU A 227 -20.09 -22.86 -26.42
C GLU A 227 -21.40 -22.92 -25.66
N ILE A 228 -21.50 -22.24 -24.50
CA ILE A 228 -22.73 -22.19 -23.69
C ILE A 228 -23.64 -21.12 -24.28
N PRO A 229 -24.86 -21.49 -24.81
CA PRO A 229 -25.79 -20.49 -25.30
C PRO A 229 -26.15 -19.46 -24.24
N GLY A 230 -26.13 -18.20 -24.61
CA GLY A 230 -26.46 -17.09 -23.71
C GLY A 230 -25.25 -16.47 -22.98
N VAL A 231 -24.07 -17.11 -23.06
CA VAL A 231 -22.84 -16.52 -22.51
C VAL A 231 -22.31 -15.43 -23.44
N LYS A 232 -21.95 -14.30 -22.85
CA LYS A 232 -21.34 -13.17 -23.55
C LYS A 232 -20.05 -12.77 -22.84
N ILE A 233 -19.00 -12.55 -23.62
CA ILE A 233 -17.71 -12.06 -23.16
C ILE A 233 -17.49 -10.65 -23.74
N SER A 234 -17.20 -9.69 -22.89
CA SER A 234 -16.92 -8.31 -23.31
C SER A 234 -15.68 -7.77 -22.63
N ASP A 235 -15.02 -6.84 -23.28
CA ASP A 235 -13.87 -6.15 -22.70
C ASP A 235 -14.32 -5.15 -21.67
N ILE A 236 -13.63 -5.10 -20.54
CA ILE A 236 -13.80 -4.07 -19.52
C ILE A 236 -12.46 -3.46 -19.15
N THR A 237 -12.49 -2.21 -18.76
CA THR A 237 -11.33 -1.52 -18.19
C THR A 237 -11.23 -1.86 -16.71
N VAL A 238 -10.04 -2.30 -16.30
CA VAL A 238 -9.74 -2.64 -14.91
C VAL A 238 -8.42 -2.01 -14.48
N ARG A 239 -8.18 -1.94 -13.19
CA ARG A 239 -6.85 -1.61 -12.67
C ARG A 239 -5.88 -2.74 -13.02
N GLU A 240 -4.70 -2.40 -13.49
CA GLU A 240 -3.69 -3.35 -13.89
C GLU A 240 -2.35 -3.02 -13.24
N TYR A 241 -1.65 -4.07 -12.83
CA TYR A 241 -0.31 -4.01 -12.24
C TYR A 241 0.65 -4.78 -13.15
N PRO A 242 1.34 -4.08 -14.09
CA PRO A 242 2.15 -4.75 -15.10
C PRO A 242 3.30 -5.59 -14.57
N LEU A 243 3.87 -5.22 -13.42
CA LEU A 243 4.94 -6.02 -12.79
C LEU A 243 4.42 -7.18 -11.95
N GLY A 244 3.12 -7.20 -11.60
CA GLY A 244 2.54 -8.27 -10.81
C GLY A 244 3.34 -8.60 -9.56
N GLU A 245 3.77 -9.83 -9.42
CA GLU A 245 4.53 -10.33 -8.26
C GLU A 245 5.81 -9.56 -7.99
N ALA A 246 6.47 -9.04 -9.02
CA ALA A 246 7.74 -8.34 -8.86
C ALA A 246 7.63 -7.05 -8.03
N ALA A 247 6.45 -6.47 -7.93
CA ALA A 247 6.24 -5.22 -7.20
C ALA A 247 4.96 -5.22 -6.33
N ALA A 248 4.39 -6.39 -6.04
CA ALA A 248 3.10 -6.48 -5.35
C ALA A 248 3.12 -5.84 -3.96
N HIS A 249 4.15 -6.08 -3.17
CA HIS A 249 4.26 -5.49 -1.83
C HIS A 249 4.51 -3.97 -1.86
N LEU A 250 5.18 -3.48 -2.89
CA LEU A 250 5.42 -2.05 -3.08
C LEU A 250 4.16 -1.33 -3.56
N VAL A 251 3.58 -1.81 -4.65
CA VAL A 251 2.44 -1.17 -5.31
C VAL A 251 1.14 -1.40 -4.53
N GLY A 252 0.96 -2.59 -3.99
CA GLY A 252 -0.28 -2.98 -3.35
C GLY A 252 -1.38 -3.24 -4.36
N TYR A 253 -2.62 -3.08 -3.92
CA TYR A 253 -3.80 -3.36 -4.74
C TYR A 253 -5.00 -2.54 -4.30
N VAL A 254 -5.96 -2.42 -5.20
CA VAL A 254 -7.30 -1.91 -4.90
C VAL A 254 -8.28 -3.07 -4.77
N GLN A 255 -9.32 -2.87 -3.98
CA GLN A 255 -10.46 -3.78 -3.88
C GLN A 255 -11.76 -2.99 -3.94
N ASN A 256 -12.86 -3.66 -4.23
CA ASN A 256 -14.17 -3.07 -4.04
C ASN A 256 -14.37 -2.70 -2.58
N VAL A 257 -14.98 -1.53 -2.33
CA VAL A 257 -15.27 -1.09 -0.97
C VAL A 257 -16.19 -2.09 -0.27
N THR A 258 -15.92 -2.32 1.00
CA THR A 258 -16.77 -3.11 1.90
C THR A 258 -17.73 -2.19 2.65
N ALA A 259 -18.73 -2.77 3.33
CA ALA A 259 -19.59 -1.99 4.21
C ALA A 259 -18.80 -1.28 5.31
N GLU A 260 -17.75 -1.93 5.83
CA GLU A 260 -16.83 -1.35 6.81
C GLU A 260 -16.05 -0.16 6.22
N ASP A 261 -15.55 -0.28 4.98
CA ASP A 261 -14.88 0.83 4.29
C ASP A 261 -15.79 2.05 4.13
N LEU A 262 -17.05 1.83 3.76
CA LEU A 262 -18.04 2.90 3.64
C LEU A 262 -18.32 3.60 4.96
N GLU A 263 -18.33 2.87 6.06
CA GLU A 263 -18.52 3.41 7.40
C GLU A 263 -17.29 4.21 7.87
N GLU A 264 -16.09 3.65 7.72
CA GLU A 264 -14.83 4.29 8.13
C GLU A 264 -14.52 5.54 7.32
N HIS A 265 -14.92 5.58 6.05
CA HIS A 265 -14.67 6.67 5.11
C HIS A 265 -15.92 7.45 4.74
N ALA A 266 -16.90 7.51 5.66
CA ALA A 266 -18.14 8.27 5.45
C ALA A 266 -17.83 9.73 5.12
N GLY A 267 -18.51 10.27 4.10
CA GLY A 267 -18.32 11.65 3.64
C GLY A 267 -17.13 11.86 2.70
N GLU A 268 -16.37 10.82 2.38
CA GLU A 268 -15.21 10.90 1.50
C GLU A 268 -15.51 10.59 0.02
N GLY A 269 -16.78 10.41 -0.31
CA GLY A 269 -17.24 10.22 -1.71
C GLY A 269 -17.27 8.78 -2.21
N TYR A 270 -17.11 7.80 -1.34
CA TYR A 270 -17.23 6.38 -1.72
C TYR A 270 -18.69 5.95 -1.83
N THR A 271 -18.96 5.11 -2.83
CA THR A 271 -20.24 4.42 -3.00
C THR A 271 -20.00 2.91 -2.97
N SER A 272 -21.07 2.12 -2.95
CA SER A 272 -20.97 0.65 -2.97
C SER A 272 -20.25 0.08 -4.20
N ASN A 273 -20.10 0.86 -5.26
CA ASN A 273 -19.41 0.47 -6.50
C ASN A 273 -17.99 1.02 -6.60
N SER A 274 -17.53 1.74 -5.59
CA SER A 274 -16.18 2.30 -5.56
C SER A 274 -15.13 1.25 -5.28
N VAL A 275 -13.89 1.55 -5.69
CA VAL A 275 -12.70 0.81 -5.26
C VAL A 275 -11.89 1.65 -4.29
N ILE A 276 -11.11 0.99 -3.45
CA ILE A 276 -10.24 1.64 -2.47
C ILE A 276 -8.89 0.92 -2.41
N GLY A 277 -7.81 1.68 -2.29
CA GLY A 277 -6.48 1.14 -2.10
C GLY A 277 -6.34 0.49 -0.72
N LYS A 278 -5.85 -0.75 -0.67
CA LYS A 278 -5.76 -1.55 0.57
C LYS A 278 -4.36 -1.70 1.13
N SER A 279 -3.35 -1.63 0.29
CA SER A 279 -1.96 -1.79 0.72
C SER A 279 -1.01 -1.07 -0.23
N GLY A 280 0.28 -1.04 0.13
CA GLY A 280 1.34 -0.46 -0.69
C GLY A 280 1.05 0.99 -1.09
N MET A 281 1.50 1.37 -2.26
CA MET A 281 1.30 2.72 -2.80
C MET A 281 -0.18 3.02 -3.06
N GLU A 282 -0.95 2.04 -3.48
CA GLU A 282 -2.40 2.21 -3.68
C GLU A 282 -3.11 2.68 -2.40
N GLY A 283 -2.75 2.10 -1.25
CA GLY A 283 -3.29 2.52 0.04
C GLY A 283 -2.70 3.83 0.55
N LEU A 284 -1.38 3.99 0.43
CA LEU A 284 -0.69 5.18 0.93
C LEU A 284 -1.15 6.46 0.24
N PHE A 285 -1.34 6.41 -1.07
CA PHE A 285 -1.74 7.56 -1.89
C PHE A 285 -3.20 7.49 -2.35
N GLU A 286 -4.04 6.75 -1.64
CA GLU A 286 -5.45 6.59 -1.99
C GLU A 286 -6.15 7.92 -2.24
N LYS A 287 -5.95 8.90 -1.37
CA LYS A 287 -6.59 10.22 -1.48
C LYS A 287 -6.22 10.95 -2.77
N GLU A 288 -4.94 10.95 -3.11
CA GLU A 288 -4.42 11.60 -4.32
C GLU A 288 -4.83 10.84 -5.58
N LEU A 289 -4.80 9.51 -5.53
CA LEU A 289 -5.08 8.64 -6.68
C LEU A 289 -6.56 8.59 -7.05
N LYS A 290 -7.47 8.59 -6.07
CA LYS A 290 -8.90 8.40 -6.34
C LYS A 290 -9.56 9.56 -7.07
N GLY A 291 -9.09 10.79 -6.88
CA GLY A 291 -9.73 11.99 -7.40
C GLY A 291 -11.09 12.25 -6.75
N GLN A 292 -11.94 12.97 -7.48
CA GLN A 292 -13.28 13.33 -7.05
C GLN A 292 -14.28 13.07 -8.18
N ASN A 293 -15.29 12.26 -7.92
CA ASN A 293 -16.37 12.04 -8.88
C ASN A 293 -17.18 13.33 -9.09
N GLY A 294 -17.58 13.56 -10.33
CA GLY A 294 -18.57 14.58 -10.65
C GLY A 294 -19.97 14.06 -10.33
N CYS A 295 -20.82 14.93 -9.84
CA CYS A 295 -22.20 14.61 -9.55
C CYS A 295 -23.07 15.83 -9.79
N SER A 296 -24.26 15.64 -10.37
CA SER A 296 -25.24 16.71 -10.54
C SER A 296 -26.62 16.23 -10.15
N ILE A 297 -27.37 17.12 -9.51
CA ILE A 297 -28.79 16.94 -9.21
C ILE A 297 -29.56 17.91 -10.11
N THR A 298 -30.45 17.38 -10.93
CA THR A 298 -31.17 18.14 -11.96
C THR A 298 -32.66 17.84 -11.87
N ILE A 299 -33.48 18.89 -12.00
CA ILE A 299 -34.91 18.74 -12.21
C ILE A 299 -35.14 18.59 -13.71
N VAL A 300 -35.82 17.52 -14.10
CA VAL A 300 -36.25 17.27 -15.48
C VAL A 300 -37.77 17.24 -15.55
N ASP A 301 -38.32 17.75 -16.67
CA ASP A 301 -39.77 17.73 -16.90
C ASP A 301 -40.27 16.33 -17.33
N SER A 302 -41.57 16.19 -17.54
CA SER A 302 -42.20 14.93 -17.96
C SER A 302 -41.73 14.41 -19.33
N ASN A 303 -41.14 15.28 -20.16
CA ASN A 303 -40.55 14.91 -21.44
C ASN A 303 -39.05 14.58 -21.35
N GLY A 304 -38.49 14.63 -20.16
CA GLY A 304 -37.08 14.40 -19.95
C GLY A 304 -36.18 15.60 -20.22
N ASN A 305 -36.72 16.77 -20.48
CA ASN A 305 -35.96 17.99 -20.71
C ASN A 305 -35.46 18.56 -19.39
N LYS A 306 -34.20 18.99 -19.38
CA LYS A 306 -33.59 19.64 -18.22
C LYS A 306 -34.29 20.97 -17.93
N LYS A 307 -34.79 21.13 -16.72
CA LYS A 307 -35.47 22.32 -16.25
C LYS A 307 -34.54 23.20 -15.40
N LYS A 308 -33.82 22.60 -14.45
CA LYS A 308 -32.85 23.29 -13.60
C LYS A 308 -31.80 22.34 -13.05
N ILE A 309 -30.57 22.82 -12.99
CA ILE A 309 -29.52 22.17 -12.21
C ILE A 309 -29.58 22.72 -10.79
N ILE A 310 -29.89 21.86 -9.83
CA ILE A 310 -29.97 22.24 -8.42
C ILE A 310 -28.57 22.47 -7.85
N VAL A 311 -27.68 21.52 -8.09
CA VAL A 311 -26.30 21.56 -7.64
C VAL A 311 -25.46 20.63 -8.51
N SER A 312 -24.20 20.97 -8.73
CA SER A 312 -23.26 20.11 -9.42
C SER A 312 -21.87 20.23 -8.83
N THR A 313 -21.17 19.12 -8.81
CA THR A 313 -19.75 19.02 -8.47
C THR A 313 -19.00 18.56 -9.72
N ILE A 314 -17.93 19.27 -10.07
CA ILE A 314 -17.11 18.96 -11.25
C ILE A 314 -16.26 17.72 -10.95
N VAL A 315 -16.16 16.82 -11.94
CA VAL A 315 -15.25 15.67 -11.84
C VAL A 315 -13.80 16.15 -11.84
N GLU A 316 -13.01 15.65 -10.92
CA GLU A 316 -11.56 15.84 -10.87
C GLU A 316 -10.88 14.48 -10.89
N ASN A 317 -10.15 14.18 -11.96
CA ASN A 317 -9.39 12.94 -12.05
C ASN A 317 -8.29 12.88 -10.98
N GLY A 318 -7.97 11.67 -10.54
CA GLY A 318 -6.89 11.45 -9.59
C GLY A 318 -5.55 11.90 -10.15
N LYS A 319 -4.63 12.18 -9.25
CA LYS A 319 -3.26 12.59 -9.58
C LYS A 319 -2.39 11.36 -9.81
N ASP A 320 -1.51 11.42 -10.80
CA ASP A 320 -0.49 10.41 -11.01
C ASP A 320 0.60 10.52 -9.93
N ILE A 321 1.10 9.38 -9.50
CA ILE A 321 2.20 9.28 -8.53
C ILE A 321 3.41 8.71 -9.27
N LYS A 322 4.48 9.49 -9.33
CA LYS A 322 5.75 9.06 -9.90
C LYS A 322 6.71 8.69 -8.77
N LEU A 323 7.27 7.49 -8.85
CA LEU A 323 8.20 6.96 -7.86
C LEU A 323 9.64 7.02 -8.37
N THR A 324 10.59 7.01 -7.44
CA THR A 324 12.02 6.92 -7.73
C THR A 324 12.44 5.51 -8.18
N ILE A 325 11.54 4.55 -8.10
CA ILE A 325 11.75 3.14 -8.46
C ILE A 325 12.18 3.02 -9.93
N ASP A 326 13.14 2.15 -10.18
CA ASP A 326 13.51 1.67 -11.51
C ASP A 326 12.86 0.31 -11.73
N SER A 327 11.91 0.22 -12.66
CA SER A 327 11.13 -1.00 -12.90
C SER A 327 11.99 -2.19 -13.33
N ASN A 328 13.02 -1.96 -14.13
CA ASN A 328 13.91 -3.03 -14.59
C ASN A 328 14.73 -3.60 -13.43
N LEU A 329 15.23 -2.75 -12.56
CA LEU A 329 15.95 -3.18 -11.36
C LEU A 329 15.04 -3.93 -10.39
N GLN A 330 13.84 -3.41 -10.17
CA GLN A 330 12.81 -4.05 -9.33
C GLN A 330 12.53 -5.47 -9.82
N LYS A 331 12.28 -5.61 -11.11
CA LYS A 331 12.01 -6.89 -11.76
C LYS A 331 13.20 -7.85 -11.68
N GLU A 332 14.41 -7.36 -11.91
CA GLU A 332 15.61 -8.17 -11.87
C GLU A 332 15.91 -8.70 -10.46
N LEU A 333 15.78 -7.86 -9.45
CA LEU A 333 15.91 -8.31 -8.06
C LEU A 333 14.85 -9.37 -7.71
N TYR A 334 13.61 -9.16 -8.14
CA TYR A 334 12.56 -10.16 -7.95
C TYR A 334 12.91 -11.50 -8.63
N GLU A 335 13.34 -11.48 -9.88
CA GLU A 335 13.67 -12.70 -10.63
C GLU A 335 14.81 -13.49 -9.96
N GLN A 336 15.80 -12.81 -9.39
CA GLN A 336 16.89 -13.47 -8.69
C GLN A 336 16.44 -14.17 -7.39
N PHE A 337 15.53 -13.56 -6.64
CA PHE A 337 15.16 -14.00 -5.30
C PHE A 337 13.75 -14.62 -5.19
N LYS A 338 13.01 -14.75 -6.29
CA LYS A 338 11.58 -15.12 -6.26
C LYS A 338 11.24 -16.40 -5.52
N ASP A 339 12.16 -17.36 -5.50
CA ASP A 339 11.95 -18.66 -4.83
C ASP A 339 12.42 -18.64 -3.35
N ASP A 340 12.98 -17.54 -2.90
CA ASP A 340 13.52 -17.39 -1.56
C ASP A 340 12.57 -16.59 -0.66
N LYS A 341 12.70 -16.77 0.64
CA LYS A 341 12.17 -15.85 1.64
C LYS A 341 13.19 -14.73 1.81
N SER A 342 12.96 -13.59 1.16
CA SER A 342 13.97 -12.54 1.08
C SER A 342 13.38 -11.14 0.98
N CYS A 343 14.25 -10.17 1.16
CA CYS A 343 13.99 -8.78 0.81
C CYS A 343 15.23 -8.14 0.22
N SER A 344 15.01 -7.18 -0.69
CA SER A 344 16.06 -6.36 -1.28
C SER A 344 15.64 -4.91 -1.31
N VAL A 345 16.58 -4.04 -0.96
CA VAL A 345 16.45 -2.59 -1.05
C VAL A 345 17.60 -2.10 -1.93
N ALA A 346 17.29 -1.26 -2.91
CA ALA A 346 18.31 -0.57 -3.69
C ALA A 346 18.06 0.93 -3.63
N MET A 347 19.15 1.71 -3.56
CA MET A 347 19.06 3.15 -3.56
C MET A 347 20.28 3.80 -4.20
N ASN A 348 20.13 5.05 -4.61
CA ASN A 348 21.26 5.91 -4.92
C ASN A 348 21.75 6.49 -3.58
N GLN A 349 22.91 6.04 -3.14
CA GLN A 349 23.49 6.40 -1.84
C GLN A 349 23.88 7.87 -1.73
N TYR A 350 23.96 8.58 -2.83
CA TYR A 350 24.31 10.00 -2.86
C TYR A 350 23.10 10.92 -2.87
N THR A 351 21.99 10.47 -3.42
CA THR A 351 20.76 11.27 -3.55
C THR A 351 19.66 10.88 -2.57
N GLY A 352 19.65 9.64 -2.10
CA GLY A 352 18.59 9.08 -1.28
C GLY A 352 17.42 8.48 -2.06
N GLU A 353 17.46 8.55 -3.40
CA GLU A 353 16.42 7.92 -4.24
C GLU A 353 16.38 6.42 -4.03
N VAL A 354 15.23 5.91 -3.61
CA VAL A 354 15.02 4.46 -3.49
C VAL A 354 14.66 3.90 -4.86
N LEU A 355 15.50 3.00 -5.36
CA LEU A 355 15.43 2.47 -6.72
C LEU A 355 14.66 1.15 -6.81
N ALA A 356 14.61 0.38 -5.73
CA ALA A 356 13.88 -0.86 -5.65
C ALA A 356 13.52 -1.23 -4.21
N LEU A 357 12.36 -1.87 -4.04
CA LEU A 357 11.88 -2.43 -2.78
C LEU A 357 11.19 -3.77 -3.10
N VAL A 358 11.85 -4.86 -2.79
CA VAL A 358 11.40 -6.21 -3.17
C VAL A 358 11.22 -7.08 -1.93
N SER A 359 10.11 -7.79 -1.86
CA SER A 359 9.84 -8.83 -0.85
C SER A 359 9.44 -10.11 -1.57
N THR A 360 10.05 -11.22 -1.19
CA THR A 360 9.77 -12.55 -1.77
C THR A 360 9.59 -13.59 -0.68
N PRO A 361 8.89 -14.72 -0.94
CA PRO A 361 8.07 -14.92 -2.12
C PRO A 361 6.97 -13.88 -2.22
N SER A 362 6.33 -13.79 -3.38
CA SER A 362 5.32 -12.75 -3.63
C SER A 362 3.99 -13.34 -4.06
N TYR A 363 3.05 -12.49 -4.36
CA TYR A 363 1.72 -12.80 -4.85
C TYR A 363 1.40 -11.91 -6.04
N ASP A 364 0.47 -12.33 -6.90
CA ASP A 364 0.00 -11.48 -7.99
C ASP A 364 -1.11 -10.55 -7.49
N ASN A 365 -0.82 -9.26 -7.36
CA ASN A 365 -1.78 -8.27 -6.91
C ASN A 365 -2.93 -8.05 -7.91
N ASN A 366 -2.78 -8.44 -9.17
CA ASN A 366 -3.88 -8.44 -10.14
C ASN A 366 -5.01 -9.41 -9.74
N ASP A 367 -4.72 -10.45 -8.98
CA ASP A 367 -5.72 -11.41 -8.51
C ASP A 367 -6.81 -10.76 -7.63
N PHE A 368 -6.46 -9.72 -6.89
CA PHE A 368 -7.43 -8.98 -6.07
C PHE A 368 -8.45 -8.20 -6.89
N ILE A 369 -8.09 -7.84 -8.11
CA ILE A 369 -8.99 -7.13 -9.04
C ILE A 369 -9.93 -8.10 -9.74
N ARG A 370 -9.37 -9.24 -10.14
CA ARG A 370 -10.11 -10.30 -10.85
C ARG A 370 -10.98 -11.12 -9.93
N GLY A 371 -10.77 -11.00 -8.62
CA GLY A 371 -11.37 -11.85 -7.61
C GLY A 371 -10.65 -13.19 -7.49
N MET A 372 -10.48 -13.65 -6.28
CA MET A 372 -9.89 -14.95 -5.99
C MET A 372 -10.95 -15.93 -5.53
N SER A 373 -10.81 -17.21 -5.94
CA SER A 373 -11.56 -18.28 -5.32
C SER A 373 -11.18 -18.42 -3.85
N SER A 374 -12.07 -18.97 -3.04
CA SER A 374 -11.78 -19.26 -1.64
C SER A 374 -10.58 -20.20 -1.48
N GLU A 375 -10.42 -21.15 -2.41
CA GLU A 375 -9.27 -22.07 -2.43
C GLU A 375 -7.95 -21.34 -2.64
N LYS A 376 -7.90 -20.43 -3.62
CA LYS A 376 -6.70 -19.63 -3.92
C LYS A 376 -6.36 -18.68 -2.75
N TRP A 377 -7.36 -18.03 -2.18
CA TRP A 377 -7.20 -17.17 -1.01
C TRP A 377 -6.66 -17.96 0.19
N ASN A 378 -7.24 -19.12 0.49
CA ASN A 378 -6.80 -19.97 1.58
C ASN A 378 -5.37 -20.48 1.34
N ALA A 379 -5.06 -20.93 0.13
CA ALA A 379 -3.71 -21.38 -0.22
C ALA A 379 -2.67 -20.27 0.01
N LEU A 380 -3.00 -19.03 -0.37
CA LEU A 380 -2.14 -17.88 -0.19
C LEU A 380 -1.90 -17.56 1.30
N ASN A 381 -2.95 -17.63 2.14
CA ASN A 381 -2.85 -17.34 3.56
C ASN A 381 -2.26 -18.48 4.39
N GLU A 382 -2.39 -19.73 3.94
CA GLU A 382 -1.87 -20.92 4.63
C GLU A 382 -0.45 -21.27 4.19
N ASP A 383 0.08 -20.62 3.16
CA ASP A 383 1.45 -20.84 2.69
C ASP A 383 2.46 -20.50 3.80
N GLU A 384 3.25 -21.50 4.18
CA GLU A 384 4.25 -21.37 5.25
C GLU A 384 5.34 -20.33 4.92
N ASN A 385 5.58 -20.09 3.64
CA ASN A 385 6.52 -19.07 3.17
C ASN A 385 5.97 -17.65 3.21
N LYS A 386 4.70 -17.48 3.57
CA LYS A 386 4.02 -16.21 3.81
C LYS A 386 4.23 -15.18 2.68
N PRO A 387 3.72 -15.43 1.48
CA PRO A 387 3.92 -14.51 0.35
C PRO A 387 3.29 -13.14 0.54
N MET A 388 2.27 -13.00 1.39
CA MET A 388 1.67 -11.71 1.72
C MET A 388 2.50 -10.88 2.71
N TYR A 389 3.45 -11.50 3.38
CA TYR A 389 4.27 -10.83 4.39
C TYR A 389 5.32 -9.93 3.72
N ASN A 390 5.28 -8.64 4.04
CA ASN A 390 6.20 -7.67 3.45
C ASN A 390 7.51 -7.63 4.24
N ARG A 391 8.54 -8.32 3.74
CA ARG A 391 9.82 -8.48 4.41
C ARG A 391 10.70 -7.24 4.38
N PHE A 392 10.57 -6.38 3.39
CA PHE A 392 11.38 -5.16 3.37
C PHE A 392 10.94 -4.12 4.41
N ARG A 393 9.75 -4.26 4.97
CA ARG A 393 9.27 -3.39 6.05
C ARG A 393 9.68 -3.84 7.45
N GLN A 394 10.18 -5.04 7.58
CA GLN A 394 10.47 -5.67 8.87
C GLN A 394 11.90 -5.39 9.34
N VAL A 395 12.22 -5.90 10.52
CA VAL A 395 13.57 -5.86 11.09
C VAL A 395 14.11 -7.27 11.24
N TRP A 396 15.41 -7.42 11.00
CA TRP A 396 16.08 -8.71 10.92
C TRP A 396 17.43 -8.64 11.61
N CYS A 397 17.88 -9.77 12.16
CA CYS A 397 19.22 -9.88 12.73
C CYS A 397 20.26 -9.68 11.61
N PRO A 398 21.13 -8.66 11.71
CA PRO A 398 22.02 -8.30 10.61
C PRO A 398 23.27 -9.15 10.50
N GLY A 399 23.71 -9.76 11.58
CA GLY A 399 24.98 -10.47 11.62
C GLY A 399 26.14 -9.58 11.20
N SER A 400 27.08 -10.15 10.46
CA SER A 400 28.33 -9.49 10.09
C SER A 400 28.19 -8.27 9.16
N THR A 401 27.02 -8.04 8.54
CA THR A 401 26.80 -6.78 7.81
C THR A 401 26.78 -5.57 8.74
N PHE A 402 26.62 -5.80 10.03
CA PHE A 402 26.67 -4.73 11.03
C PHE A 402 28.09 -4.32 11.44
N LYS A 403 29.10 -5.11 11.12
CA LYS A 403 30.49 -4.84 11.50
C LYS A 403 31.02 -3.48 11.02
N PRO A 404 30.79 -3.05 9.76
CA PRO A 404 31.19 -1.71 9.35
C PRO A 404 30.58 -0.59 10.18
N ILE A 405 29.35 -0.76 10.62
CA ILE A 405 28.66 0.22 11.49
C ILE A 405 29.34 0.28 12.86
N ILE A 406 29.65 -0.86 13.44
CA ILE A 406 30.38 -0.96 14.72
C ILE A 406 31.78 -0.34 14.57
N ALA A 407 32.48 -0.63 13.48
CA ALA A 407 33.78 -0.02 13.18
C ALA A 407 33.69 1.50 13.15
N ALA A 408 32.70 2.04 12.44
CA ALA A 408 32.51 3.48 12.33
C ALA A 408 32.15 4.13 13.69
N ILE A 409 31.36 3.46 14.52
CA ILE A 409 31.08 3.90 15.89
C ILE A 409 32.36 3.93 16.72
N GLY A 410 33.14 2.87 16.67
CA GLY A 410 34.40 2.76 17.43
C GLY A 410 35.44 3.82 17.01
N LEU A 411 35.56 4.07 15.72
CA LEU A 411 36.44 5.11 15.19
C LEU A 411 35.95 6.52 15.56
N THR A 412 34.65 6.74 15.50
CA THR A 412 34.04 8.04 15.83
C THR A 412 34.17 8.39 17.30
N THR A 413 33.99 7.41 18.18
CA THR A 413 34.11 7.58 19.64
C THR A 413 35.56 7.58 20.12
N GLY A 414 36.51 7.19 19.27
CA GLY A 414 37.91 7.03 19.62
C GLY A 414 38.23 5.71 20.34
N ALA A 415 37.25 4.81 20.48
CA ALA A 415 37.43 3.52 21.13
C ALA A 415 38.28 2.55 20.31
N ILE A 416 38.32 2.70 18.98
CA ILE A 416 39.09 1.86 18.06
C ILE A 416 40.20 2.70 17.42
N ASP A 417 41.43 2.17 17.48
CA ASP A 417 42.54 2.58 16.62
C ASP A 417 42.62 1.58 15.46
N PRO A 418 42.49 2.00 14.19
CA PRO A 418 42.45 1.07 13.07
C PRO A 418 43.73 0.28 12.86
N ASP A 419 44.84 0.75 13.39
CA ASP A 419 46.18 0.14 13.23
C ASP A 419 46.58 -0.71 14.46
N GLU A 420 45.80 -0.71 15.50
CA GLU A 420 46.06 -1.53 16.70
C GLU A 420 45.86 -3.02 16.42
N ASP A 421 46.91 -3.79 16.67
CA ASP A 421 46.86 -5.25 16.60
C ASP A 421 46.27 -5.83 17.89
N TYR A 422 45.07 -6.43 17.78
CA TYR A 422 44.38 -7.05 18.92
C TYR A 422 44.97 -8.42 19.29
N GLY A 423 45.86 -8.94 18.46
CA GLY A 423 46.46 -10.27 18.68
C GLY A 423 45.61 -11.41 18.17
N ASN A 424 46.28 -12.48 17.76
CA ASN A 424 45.61 -13.68 17.24
C ASN A 424 45.22 -14.58 18.42
N GLU A 425 43.90 -14.69 18.66
CA GLU A 425 43.31 -15.54 19.71
C GLU A 425 42.94 -16.95 19.19
N GLY A 426 43.31 -17.28 17.97
CA GLY A 426 42.83 -18.48 17.30
C GLY A 426 41.38 -18.35 16.82
N LEU A 427 40.60 -19.42 16.90
CA LEU A 427 39.23 -19.47 16.39
C LEU A 427 38.15 -19.32 17.47
N SER A 428 38.56 -19.17 18.73
CA SER A 428 37.65 -19.10 19.86
C SER A 428 38.22 -18.21 20.97
N TRP A 429 37.38 -17.39 21.58
CA TRP A 429 37.78 -16.45 22.60
C TRP A 429 36.64 -16.15 23.57
N GLN A 430 36.98 -15.98 24.84
CA GLN A 430 36.14 -15.33 25.85
C GLN A 430 36.96 -14.29 26.60
N LYS A 431 36.29 -13.28 27.15
CA LYS A 431 36.98 -12.23 27.91
C LYS A 431 37.62 -12.78 29.17
N ASP A 432 36.88 -13.56 29.95
CA ASP A 432 37.34 -14.23 31.15
C ASP A 432 36.36 -15.34 31.56
N SER A 433 36.65 -16.00 32.66
CA SER A 433 35.86 -17.12 33.18
C SER A 433 34.44 -16.77 33.63
N SER A 434 34.12 -15.47 33.81
CA SER A 434 32.78 -15.01 34.15
C SER A 434 31.75 -15.30 33.03
N TRP A 435 32.21 -15.51 31.80
CA TRP A 435 31.37 -15.91 30.67
C TRP A 435 31.02 -17.40 30.67
N GLY A 436 31.57 -18.17 31.58
CA GLY A 436 31.31 -19.61 31.70
C GLY A 436 31.71 -20.38 30.45
N SER A 437 30.77 -21.10 29.85
CA SER A 437 31.00 -21.90 28.65
C SER A 437 30.80 -21.13 27.35
N TYR A 438 30.50 -19.84 27.44
CA TYR A 438 30.27 -19.00 26.27
C TYR A 438 31.57 -18.47 25.68
N TYR A 439 31.78 -18.71 24.39
CA TYR A 439 32.91 -18.23 23.60
C TYR A 439 32.43 -17.61 22.32
N VAL A 440 33.10 -16.52 21.89
CA VAL A 440 32.97 -15.96 20.56
C VAL A 440 33.86 -16.77 19.63
N THR A 441 33.33 -17.21 18.51
CA THR A 441 34.05 -18.00 17.52
C THR A 441 34.16 -17.23 16.19
N THR A 442 35.26 -17.51 15.47
CA THR A 442 35.51 -16.98 14.15
C THR A 442 36.00 -18.08 13.22
N LEU A 443 35.95 -17.83 11.89
CA LEU A 443 36.27 -18.87 10.89
C LEU A 443 37.76 -18.92 10.51
N HIS A 444 38.48 -17.81 10.65
CA HIS A 444 39.85 -17.67 10.16
C HIS A 444 40.77 -17.06 11.22
N ALA A 445 42.00 -17.58 11.32
CA ALA A 445 43.08 -16.96 12.04
C ALA A 445 44.00 -16.23 11.02
N TYR A 446 44.42 -15.03 11.34
CA TYR A 446 45.22 -14.18 10.47
C TYR A 446 46.05 -13.20 11.31
N GLU A 447 47.06 -12.61 10.72
CA GLU A 447 47.90 -11.59 11.33
C GLU A 447 48.31 -10.52 10.31
N PRO A 448 48.43 -9.23 10.70
CA PRO A 448 48.03 -8.67 12.01
C PRO A 448 46.53 -8.57 12.15
N VAL A 449 46.02 -8.58 13.42
CA VAL A 449 44.61 -8.47 13.74
C VAL A 449 44.24 -6.98 13.90
N ILE A 450 44.24 -6.29 12.79
CA ILE A 450 43.87 -4.86 12.66
C ILE A 450 42.48 -4.74 11.99
N LEU A 451 41.85 -3.56 12.09
CA LEU A 451 40.49 -3.32 11.59
C LEU A 451 40.27 -3.78 10.14
N LYS A 452 41.14 -3.37 9.22
CA LYS A 452 41.03 -3.74 7.80
C LYS A 452 40.95 -5.26 7.61
N ASN A 453 41.88 -5.99 8.22
CA ASN A 453 41.93 -7.45 8.11
C ASN A 453 40.72 -8.10 8.81
N ALA A 454 40.26 -7.55 9.94
CA ALA A 454 39.07 -8.04 10.64
C ALA A 454 37.81 -7.94 9.77
N LEU A 455 37.68 -6.89 8.95
CA LEU A 455 36.59 -6.75 7.98
C LEU A 455 36.77 -7.73 6.82
N ILE A 456 37.99 -7.88 6.26
CA ILE A 456 38.28 -8.80 5.16
C ILE A 456 37.88 -10.24 5.54
N TYR A 457 38.33 -10.71 6.71
CA TYR A 457 38.07 -12.06 7.20
C TYR A 457 36.75 -12.20 7.96
N SER A 458 36.03 -11.10 8.17
CA SER A 458 34.79 -11.07 8.95
C SER A 458 34.95 -11.67 10.35
N ASP A 459 35.88 -11.12 11.13
CA ASP A 459 36.30 -11.64 12.42
C ASP A 459 35.36 -11.24 13.57
N ASN A 460 34.60 -12.18 14.07
CA ASN A 460 33.69 -11.96 15.21
C ASN A 460 34.47 -11.61 16.50
N ILE A 461 35.63 -12.17 16.70
CA ILE A 461 36.45 -11.96 17.95
C ILE A 461 36.90 -10.49 17.99
N TYR A 462 37.43 -9.97 16.89
CA TYR A 462 37.82 -8.56 16.79
C TYR A 462 36.66 -7.63 17.16
N PHE A 463 35.49 -7.86 16.58
CA PHE A 463 34.32 -6.99 16.77
C PHE A 463 33.66 -7.18 18.16
N ALA A 464 33.74 -8.34 18.77
CA ALA A 464 33.37 -8.53 20.16
C ALA A 464 34.24 -7.67 21.10
N LYS A 465 35.57 -7.72 20.89
CA LYS A 465 36.52 -6.86 21.62
C LYS A 465 36.27 -5.37 21.36
N ALA A 466 35.98 -5.00 20.10
CA ALA A 466 35.68 -3.63 19.73
C ALA A 466 34.42 -3.12 20.45
N ALA A 467 33.36 -3.92 20.50
CA ALA A 467 32.13 -3.57 21.23
C ALA A 467 32.40 -3.35 22.72
N LEU A 468 33.20 -4.21 23.34
CA LEU A 468 33.57 -4.04 24.76
C LEU A 468 34.39 -2.75 24.98
N LYS A 469 35.26 -2.39 24.05
CA LYS A 469 36.02 -1.13 24.10
C LYS A 469 35.12 0.10 23.93
N ILE A 470 34.12 0.03 23.06
CA ILE A 470 33.11 1.10 22.90
C ILE A 470 32.33 1.26 24.22
N GLY A 471 31.96 0.15 24.82
CA GLY A 471 31.20 0.12 26.07
C GLY A 471 29.71 0.31 25.86
N GLU A 472 28.95 -0.06 26.88
CA GLU A 472 27.47 -0.05 26.85
C GLU A 472 26.89 1.34 26.56
N ASN A 473 27.33 2.37 27.31
CA ASN A 473 26.77 3.71 27.20
C ASN A 473 27.00 4.33 25.82
N ASP A 474 28.22 4.26 25.31
CA ASP A 474 28.55 4.82 24.01
C ASP A 474 27.92 4.00 22.87
N MET A 475 27.79 2.69 23.05
CA MET A 475 27.07 1.85 22.08
C MET A 475 25.60 2.26 21.98
N GLU A 476 24.92 2.36 23.10
CA GLU A 476 23.49 2.75 23.14
C GLU A 476 23.27 4.17 22.60
N SER A 477 24.08 5.14 23.03
CA SER A 477 23.94 6.51 22.57
C SER A 477 24.28 6.67 21.09
N SER A 478 25.27 5.95 20.58
CA SER A 478 25.64 5.96 19.16
C SER A 478 24.55 5.34 18.30
N LEU A 479 24.00 4.19 18.69
CA LEU A 479 22.91 3.54 17.95
C LEU A 479 21.63 4.38 17.98
N THR A 480 21.31 5.01 19.10
CA THR A 480 20.19 5.94 19.21
C THR A 480 20.37 7.13 18.25
N LYS A 481 21.57 7.70 18.18
CA LYS A 481 21.90 8.77 17.24
C LYS A 481 21.71 8.33 15.78
N LEU A 482 21.99 7.07 15.46
CA LEU A 482 21.80 6.50 14.12
C LEU A 482 20.34 6.21 13.76
N GLY A 483 19.39 6.52 14.64
CA GLY A 483 17.97 6.34 14.40
C GLY A 483 17.36 5.05 14.95
N PHE A 484 18.10 4.27 15.72
CA PHE A 484 17.56 3.07 16.39
C PHE A 484 16.46 3.45 17.38
N ASN A 485 15.43 2.63 17.48
CA ASN A 485 14.23 2.83 18.30
C ASN A 485 13.36 4.02 17.85
N ASP A 486 13.64 4.58 16.68
CA ASP A 486 12.89 5.69 16.10
C ASP A 486 12.34 5.35 14.71
N VAL A 487 11.35 6.11 14.28
CA VAL A 487 10.73 5.94 12.97
C VAL A 487 11.68 6.43 11.88
N LEU A 488 11.91 5.59 10.89
CA LEU A 488 12.70 5.95 9.70
C LEU A 488 11.92 7.00 8.88
N PRO A 489 12.54 8.14 8.51
CA PRO A 489 11.87 9.20 7.76
C PRO A 489 11.68 8.80 6.29
N PHE A 490 10.65 8.03 6.02
CA PHE A 490 10.35 7.50 4.70
C PHE A 490 8.84 7.46 4.47
N ASP A 491 8.43 7.47 3.20
CA ASP A 491 7.01 7.46 2.82
C ASP A 491 6.28 6.21 3.32
N ILE A 492 6.94 5.06 3.24
CA ILE A 492 6.42 3.79 3.78
C ILE A 492 6.86 3.67 5.24
N LYS A 493 5.92 3.33 6.12
CA LYS A 493 6.24 3.05 7.51
C LYS A 493 7.01 1.73 7.63
N MET A 494 8.29 1.84 8.00
CA MET A 494 9.15 0.70 8.28
C MET A 494 9.13 0.37 9.76
N ALA A 495 9.36 -0.90 10.10
CA ALA A 495 9.57 -1.31 11.49
C ALA A 495 10.83 -0.63 12.04
N LYS A 496 10.82 -0.26 13.31
CA LYS A 496 11.94 0.38 13.97
C LYS A 496 13.08 -0.59 14.21
N SER A 497 14.29 -0.23 13.81
CA SER A 497 15.48 -0.97 14.22
C SER A 497 15.67 -0.87 15.73
N GLN A 498 16.20 -1.91 16.35
CA GLN A 498 16.45 -1.97 17.79
C GLN A 498 17.85 -2.49 18.09
N PHE A 499 18.41 -2.12 19.22
CA PHE A 499 19.66 -2.69 19.70
C PHE A 499 19.46 -3.67 20.87
N SER A 500 18.29 -3.68 21.48
CA SER A 500 17.93 -4.60 22.55
C SER A 500 16.42 -4.83 22.57
N ASN A 501 15.97 -5.94 23.14
CA ASN A 501 14.55 -6.20 23.41
C ASN A 501 14.00 -5.29 24.51
N THR A 502 14.90 -4.71 25.32
CA THR A 502 14.63 -3.67 26.31
C THR A 502 15.25 -2.35 25.86
N GLU A 503 15.18 -1.32 26.67
CA GLU A 503 15.81 -0.02 26.34
C GLU A 503 17.33 -0.03 26.54
N LYS A 504 17.89 -1.09 27.13
CA LYS A 504 19.32 -1.18 27.50
C LYS A 504 19.94 -2.50 27.07
N ILE A 505 21.22 -2.46 26.79
CA ILE A 505 22.07 -3.65 26.68
C ILE A 505 22.42 -4.07 28.11
N GLU A 506 21.85 -5.19 28.57
CA GLU A 506 21.88 -5.53 30.01
C GLU A 506 23.08 -6.36 30.43
N LYS A 507 23.69 -7.11 29.48
CA LYS A 507 24.78 -8.04 29.80
C LYS A 507 26.01 -7.77 28.94
N GLU A 508 27.18 -8.03 29.51
CA GLU A 508 28.47 -7.91 28.82
C GLU A 508 28.56 -8.82 27.58
N VAL A 509 28.04 -10.04 27.67
CA VAL A 509 27.96 -10.96 26.52
C VAL A 509 27.06 -10.41 25.43
N GLN A 510 25.93 -9.81 25.77
CA GLN A 510 25.05 -9.16 24.81
C GLN A 510 25.77 -8.01 24.10
N LEU A 511 26.52 -7.19 24.85
CA LEU A 511 27.31 -6.11 24.26
C LEU A 511 28.35 -6.67 23.28
N ALA A 512 29.09 -7.69 23.66
CA ALA A 512 30.08 -8.34 22.81
C ALA A 512 29.44 -8.90 21.53
N ASP A 513 28.32 -9.60 21.65
CA ASP A 513 27.58 -10.15 20.51
C ASP A 513 27.02 -9.06 19.59
N SER A 514 26.66 -7.91 20.14
CA SER A 514 26.21 -6.76 19.36
C SER A 514 27.31 -6.26 18.41
N GLY A 515 28.58 -6.45 18.75
CA GLY A 515 29.71 -6.02 17.94
C GLY A 515 29.78 -6.68 16.55
N TYR A 516 29.18 -7.84 16.39
CA TYR A 516 29.10 -8.54 15.10
C TYR A 516 27.66 -8.82 14.65
N GLY A 517 26.73 -7.97 15.12
CA GLY A 517 25.34 -7.96 14.66
C GLY A 517 24.48 -9.11 15.16
N GLN A 518 24.91 -9.78 16.20
CA GLN A 518 24.14 -10.79 16.94
C GLN A 518 23.52 -10.18 18.21
N GLY A 519 23.28 -10.95 19.22
CA GLY A 519 22.61 -10.47 20.42
C GLY A 519 21.14 -10.17 20.14
N GLN A 520 20.72 -8.95 20.43
CA GLN A 520 19.33 -8.52 20.25
C GLN A 520 19.19 -7.38 19.22
N ILE A 521 20.21 -7.21 18.39
CA ILE A 521 20.17 -6.22 17.30
C ILE A 521 19.24 -6.72 16.19
N LEU A 522 18.28 -5.88 15.81
CA LEU A 522 17.42 -6.08 14.65
C LEU A 522 17.43 -4.81 13.82
N VAL A 523 17.62 -4.94 12.51
CA VAL A 523 17.76 -3.81 11.59
C VAL A 523 16.83 -3.95 10.40
N ASN A 524 16.14 -2.87 10.05
CA ASN A 524 15.39 -2.77 8.79
C ASN A 524 16.38 -2.62 7.62
N PRO A 525 16.18 -3.29 6.48
CA PRO A 525 17.13 -3.23 5.36
C PRO A 525 17.32 -1.84 4.76
N LEU A 526 16.30 -0.99 4.71
CA LEU A 526 16.46 0.39 4.25
C LEU A 526 17.28 1.21 5.24
N HIS A 527 17.07 1.01 6.52
CA HIS A 527 17.88 1.64 7.57
C HIS A 527 19.35 1.25 7.44
N MET A 528 19.61 -0.03 7.16
CA MET A 528 20.98 -0.52 6.87
C MET A 528 21.60 0.25 5.70
N ALA A 529 20.87 0.41 4.61
CA ALA A 529 21.33 1.17 3.44
C ALA A 529 21.60 2.62 3.80
N CYS A 530 20.75 3.26 4.59
CA CYS A 530 20.97 4.65 5.05
C CYS A 530 22.23 4.78 5.90
N MET A 531 22.48 3.84 6.81
CA MET A 531 23.70 3.84 7.62
C MET A 531 24.95 3.69 6.75
N TYR A 532 24.93 2.78 5.77
CA TYR A 532 26.04 2.61 4.83
C TYR A 532 26.26 3.83 3.94
N SER A 533 25.20 4.59 3.62
CA SER A 533 25.32 5.82 2.82
C SER A 533 26.25 6.84 3.47
N ALA A 534 26.39 6.80 4.79
CA ALA A 534 27.30 7.69 5.51
C ALA A 534 28.76 7.50 5.10
N PHE A 535 29.14 6.28 4.73
CA PHE A 535 30.50 6.00 4.23
C PHE A 535 30.79 6.67 2.88
N CYS A 536 29.74 6.95 2.10
CA CYS A 536 29.82 7.61 0.80
C CYS A 536 29.62 9.13 0.89
N ASN A 537 29.17 9.64 2.03
CA ASN A 537 28.77 11.04 2.22
C ASN A 537 29.48 11.70 3.41
N GLU A 538 30.76 11.41 3.57
CA GLU A 538 31.62 12.05 4.59
C GLU A 538 31.09 11.92 6.03
N GLY A 539 30.40 10.82 6.33
CA GLY A 539 29.82 10.52 7.63
C GLY A 539 28.39 10.98 7.81
N ASN A 540 27.76 11.56 6.79
CA ASN A 540 26.37 12.00 6.83
C ASN A 540 25.44 10.92 6.27
N MET A 541 24.43 10.51 7.03
CA MET A 541 23.41 9.59 6.55
C MET A 541 22.43 10.32 5.64
N ILE A 542 22.23 9.77 4.44
CA ILE A 542 21.28 10.33 3.48
C ILE A 542 19.85 10.03 3.88
N LYS A 543 18.94 10.97 3.62
CA LYS A 543 17.49 10.76 3.80
C LYS A 543 16.92 10.03 2.59
N PRO A 544 16.29 8.85 2.78
CA PRO A 544 15.69 8.14 1.68
C PRO A 544 14.36 8.78 1.27
N TYR A 545 14.04 8.72 0.00
CA TYR A 545 12.72 9.15 -0.49
C TYR A 545 12.26 8.29 -1.67
N LEU A 546 10.95 8.22 -1.86
CA LEU A 546 10.29 7.35 -2.82
C LEU A 546 9.50 8.12 -3.88
N THR A 547 8.93 9.27 -3.53
CA THR A 547 8.21 10.13 -4.47
C THR A 547 9.21 10.92 -5.30
N TYR A 548 9.20 10.70 -6.63
CA TYR A 548 10.12 11.34 -7.55
C TYR A 548 9.95 12.87 -7.53
N LYS A 549 11.08 13.57 -7.54
CA LYS A 549 11.15 15.03 -7.64
C LYS A 549 12.18 15.39 -8.68
N GLU A 550 11.80 16.18 -9.69
CA GLU A 550 12.76 16.77 -10.60
C GLU A 550 13.63 17.78 -9.86
N ASP A 551 14.89 17.83 -10.19
CA ASP A 551 15.88 18.74 -9.59
C ASP A 551 15.95 18.64 -8.05
N ALA A 552 15.62 17.49 -7.49
CA ALA A 552 15.71 17.28 -6.06
C ALA A 552 17.16 17.37 -5.59
N MET A 553 17.40 18.18 -4.56
CA MET A 553 18.70 18.22 -3.89
C MET A 553 18.76 17.08 -2.85
N PRO A 554 19.90 16.38 -2.73
CA PRO A 554 20.09 15.41 -1.67
C PRO A 554 19.81 16.02 -0.31
N ASP A 555 19.08 15.28 0.52
CA ASP A 555 18.73 15.69 1.86
C ASP A 555 19.43 14.79 2.88
N VAL A 556 19.97 15.37 3.94
CA VAL A 556 20.68 14.63 4.99
C VAL A 556 19.68 14.28 6.09
N TRP A 557 19.60 12.99 6.42
CA TRP A 557 18.80 12.55 7.57
C TRP A 557 19.53 12.82 8.89
N ILE A 558 20.78 12.33 9.00
CA ILE A 558 21.58 12.52 10.20
C ILE A 558 22.94 13.10 9.80
N LYS A 559 23.16 14.33 10.21
CA LYS A 559 24.44 15.03 10.00
C LYS A 559 25.48 14.49 10.97
N GLU A 560 26.68 14.23 10.45
CA GLU A 560 27.80 13.70 11.25
C GLU A 560 27.41 12.45 12.07
N ALA A 561 26.72 11.52 11.43
CA ALA A 561 26.42 10.21 12.04
C ALA A 561 27.73 9.52 12.46
N PHE A 562 28.77 9.69 11.64
CA PHE A 562 30.16 9.31 11.92
C PHE A 562 31.07 10.47 11.59
N THR A 563 32.28 10.50 12.13
CA THR A 563 33.28 11.47 11.69
C THR A 563 33.66 11.20 10.23
N LYS A 564 34.08 12.22 9.53
CA LYS A 564 34.55 12.12 8.13
C LYS A 564 35.70 11.10 8.01
N ASP A 565 36.65 11.13 8.93
CA ASP A 565 37.78 10.18 8.95
C ASP A 565 37.32 8.74 9.18
N ALA A 566 36.41 8.53 10.11
CA ALA A 566 35.83 7.20 10.35
C ALA A 566 35.10 6.68 9.10
N ALA A 567 34.27 7.49 8.46
CA ALA A 567 33.59 7.13 7.23
C ALA A 567 34.57 6.76 6.10
N GLN A 568 35.65 7.52 5.94
CA GLN A 568 36.68 7.27 4.92
C GLN A 568 37.41 5.95 5.17
N ILE A 569 37.79 5.68 6.42
CA ILE A 569 38.49 4.43 6.78
C ILE A 569 37.58 3.21 6.50
N VAL A 570 36.33 3.28 6.92
CA VAL A 570 35.38 2.18 6.68
C VAL A 570 35.09 2.00 5.19
N LEU A 571 34.97 3.07 4.42
CA LEU A 571 34.82 2.99 2.97
C LEU A 571 36.00 2.24 2.34
N GLU A 572 37.22 2.62 2.65
CA GLU A 572 38.43 1.96 2.11
C GLU A 572 38.51 0.49 2.56
N ASP A 573 38.21 0.19 3.81
CA ASP A 573 38.25 -1.17 4.32
C ASP A 573 37.16 -2.06 3.72
N THR A 574 35.98 -1.52 3.46
CA THR A 574 34.89 -2.26 2.79
C THR A 574 35.14 -2.48 1.29
N LYS A 575 35.93 -1.64 0.64
CA LYS A 575 36.48 -1.95 -0.69
C LYS A 575 37.33 -3.22 -0.67
N GLU A 576 38.16 -3.39 0.36
CA GLU A 576 38.99 -4.59 0.53
C GLU A 576 38.18 -5.88 0.75
N VAL A 577 37.02 -5.80 1.39
CA VAL A 577 36.11 -6.94 1.53
C VAL A 577 35.72 -7.53 0.18
N ILE A 578 35.53 -6.69 -0.82
CA ILE A 578 35.12 -7.08 -2.18
C ILE A 578 36.34 -7.36 -3.07
N ASN A 579 37.40 -6.55 -3.01
CA ASN A 579 38.47 -6.60 -3.98
C ASN A 579 39.72 -7.39 -3.55
N ASN A 580 39.87 -7.68 -2.24
CA ASN A 580 40.92 -8.55 -1.75
C ASN A 580 40.51 -10.01 -1.97
N SER A 581 41.44 -10.85 -2.47
CA SER A 581 41.17 -12.27 -2.74
C SER A 581 40.74 -13.08 -1.51
N HIS A 582 41.10 -12.63 -0.30
CA HIS A 582 40.68 -13.22 0.97
C HIS A 582 39.35 -12.65 1.50
N GLY A 583 38.83 -11.60 0.85
CA GLY A 583 37.58 -10.97 1.27
C GLY A 583 36.37 -11.90 1.11
N THR A 584 35.47 -11.84 2.09
CA THR A 584 34.25 -12.66 2.06
C THR A 584 33.31 -12.30 0.91
N GLY A 585 33.43 -11.10 0.35
CA GLY A 585 32.66 -10.62 -0.79
C GLY A 585 33.41 -10.66 -2.12
N TYR A 586 34.57 -11.30 -2.18
CA TYR A 586 35.41 -11.32 -3.38
C TYR A 586 34.70 -11.86 -4.64
N ALA A 587 33.74 -12.73 -4.48
CA ALA A 587 32.95 -13.24 -5.61
C ALA A 587 32.17 -12.14 -6.37
N ALA A 588 31.97 -10.97 -5.75
CA ALA A 588 31.31 -9.83 -6.38
C ALA A 588 32.29 -8.82 -7.03
N HIS A 589 33.61 -9.01 -6.88
CA HIS A 589 34.57 -8.05 -7.41
C HIS A 589 34.45 -7.89 -8.94
N ARG A 590 34.72 -6.70 -9.40
CA ARG A 590 34.73 -6.35 -10.81
C ARG A 590 36.05 -5.67 -11.19
N THR A 591 36.48 -5.86 -12.43
CA THR A 591 37.67 -5.25 -12.95
C THR A 591 37.44 -3.82 -13.49
N ASP A 592 36.18 -3.52 -13.81
CA ASP A 592 35.77 -2.24 -14.45
C ASP A 592 35.21 -1.22 -13.45
N ILE A 593 34.65 -1.67 -12.31
CA ILE A 593 34.02 -0.81 -11.30
C ILE A 593 34.50 -1.25 -9.92
N ILE A 594 34.93 -0.28 -9.11
CA ILE A 594 35.32 -0.55 -7.73
C ILE A 594 34.08 -0.56 -6.84
N LEU A 595 33.74 -1.74 -6.33
CA LEU A 595 32.67 -1.94 -5.36
C LEU A 595 33.24 -2.01 -3.94
N ALA A 596 32.42 -1.59 -2.99
CA ALA A 596 32.64 -1.82 -1.57
C ALA A 596 31.45 -2.57 -1.01
N GLY A 597 31.59 -3.20 0.14
CA GLY A 597 30.47 -3.90 0.74
C GLY A 597 30.85 -4.77 1.93
N LYS A 598 29.89 -5.51 2.42
CA LYS A 598 30.04 -6.45 3.51
C LYS A 598 29.01 -7.57 3.40
N THR A 599 29.48 -8.79 3.57
CA THR A 599 28.66 -9.98 3.71
C THR A 599 28.25 -10.19 5.17
N GLY A 600 27.16 -10.90 5.37
CA GLY A 600 26.74 -11.26 6.71
C GLY A 600 25.98 -12.57 6.76
N THR A 601 26.22 -13.33 7.79
CA THR A 601 25.43 -14.51 8.15
C THR A 601 25.02 -14.36 9.61
N ALA A 602 23.72 -14.40 9.88
CA ALA A 602 23.17 -14.32 11.21
C ALA A 602 22.54 -15.64 11.60
N GLU A 603 22.96 -16.21 12.72
CA GLU A 603 22.36 -17.44 13.23
C GLU A 603 21.09 -17.13 14.01
N ILE A 604 20.01 -17.85 13.68
CA ILE A 604 18.73 -17.77 14.38
C ILE A 604 18.48 -19.12 15.05
N LYS A 605 18.66 -19.15 16.36
CA LYS A 605 18.50 -20.35 17.18
C LYS A 605 17.58 -20.09 18.35
N ALA A 606 16.76 -21.09 18.72
CA ALA A 606 15.93 -21.04 19.92
C ALA A 606 16.76 -21.15 21.20
N SER A 607 17.91 -21.88 21.15
CA SER A 607 18.87 -22.05 22.25
C SER A 607 20.26 -22.31 21.70
N LYS A 608 21.28 -22.23 22.59
CA LYS A 608 22.69 -22.47 22.25
C LYS A 608 22.92 -23.87 21.64
N ASP A 609 22.18 -24.85 22.09
CA ASP A 609 22.32 -26.24 21.66
C ASP A 609 21.38 -26.63 20.52
N ASP A 610 20.61 -25.67 20.00
CA ASP A 610 19.71 -25.88 18.87
C ASP A 610 20.50 -26.03 17.57
N THR A 611 20.45 -27.22 16.98
CA THR A 611 21.06 -27.53 15.69
C THR A 611 20.08 -27.38 14.54
N THR A 612 18.81 -27.07 14.83
CA THR A 612 17.72 -26.93 13.83
C THR A 612 17.49 -25.48 13.41
N GLY A 613 18.18 -24.52 14.03
CA GLY A 613 18.09 -23.10 13.69
C GLY A 613 18.48 -22.82 12.24
N THR A 614 17.99 -21.69 11.74
CA THR A 614 18.29 -21.21 10.39
C THR A 614 19.40 -20.16 10.41
N GLU A 615 19.87 -19.80 9.22
CA GLU A 615 20.83 -18.71 9.03
C GLU A 615 20.23 -17.68 8.06
N LEU A 616 20.27 -16.42 8.45
CA LEU A 616 19.99 -15.30 7.54
C LEU A 616 21.26 -14.94 6.78
N GLY A 617 21.18 -14.88 5.47
CA GLY A 617 22.28 -14.39 4.64
C GLY A 617 22.04 -12.95 4.22
N TRP A 618 23.08 -12.12 4.33
CA TRP A 618 23.04 -10.72 3.96
C TRP A 618 24.15 -10.34 3.01
N PHE A 619 23.88 -9.39 2.13
CA PHE A 619 24.91 -8.69 1.38
C PHE A 619 24.52 -7.22 1.25
N SER A 620 25.44 -6.34 1.64
CA SER A 620 25.37 -4.90 1.38
C SER A 620 26.50 -4.55 0.45
N VAL A 621 26.19 -4.06 -0.74
CA VAL A 621 27.18 -3.77 -1.78
C VAL A 621 26.87 -2.43 -2.43
N PHE A 622 27.89 -1.65 -2.74
CA PHE A 622 27.68 -0.34 -3.32
C PHE A 622 28.85 0.12 -4.20
N THR A 623 28.54 0.97 -5.15
CA THR A 623 29.52 1.67 -6.00
C THR A 623 30.22 2.77 -5.20
N THR A 624 31.46 3.06 -5.55
CA THR A 624 32.30 4.01 -4.79
C THR A 624 32.67 5.26 -5.57
N ASP A 625 32.38 5.30 -6.88
CA ASP A 625 32.60 6.48 -7.72
C ASP A 625 31.35 7.36 -7.74
N LYS A 626 31.41 8.48 -7.03
CA LYS A 626 30.31 9.45 -6.95
C LYS A 626 29.92 10.02 -8.32
N ASN A 627 30.86 10.10 -9.24
CA ASN A 627 30.68 10.74 -10.55
C ASN A 627 30.21 9.79 -11.66
N MET A 628 30.03 8.51 -11.33
CA MET A 628 29.48 7.59 -12.32
C MET A 628 28.01 7.91 -12.61
N GLU A 629 27.53 7.53 -13.78
CA GLU A 629 26.20 7.89 -14.25
C GLU A 629 25.07 7.26 -13.39
N ARG A 630 25.27 6.02 -12.96
CA ARG A 630 24.23 5.26 -12.23
C ARG A 630 24.78 4.63 -10.94
N PRO A 631 25.10 5.45 -9.92
CA PRO A 631 25.51 4.92 -8.63
C PRO A 631 24.41 4.04 -8.02
N ILE A 632 24.79 2.99 -7.32
CA ILE A 632 23.83 2.08 -6.72
C ILE A 632 24.36 1.47 -5.43
N MET A 633 23.48 1.28 -4.47
CA MET A 633 23.68 0.48 -3.28
C MET A 633 22.55 -0.53 -3.18
N ILE A 634 22.88 -1.81 -2.97
CA ILE A 634 21.92 -2.88 -2.77
C ILE A 634 22.15 -3.51 -1.41
N VAL A 635 21.09 -3.69 -0.65
CA VAL A 635 21.05 -4.47 0.59
C VAL A 635 20.04 -5.58 0.40
N SER A 636 20.51 -6.82 0.41
CA SER A 636 19.66 -8.00 0.27
C SER A 636 19.82 -8.94 1.47
N MET A 637 18.72 -9.57 1.86
CA MET A 637 18.66 -10.55 2.94
C MET A 637 17.83 -11.76 2.50
N VAL A 638 18.32 -12.95 2.76
CA VAL A 638 17.62 -14.23 2.54
C VAL A 638 17.49 -14.95 3.88
N GLU A 639 16.27 -15.40 4.22
CA GLU A 639 15.99 -15.97 5.55
C GLU A 639 16.61 -17.34 5.80
N ASP A 640 16.84 -18.12 4.78
CA ASP A 640 17.30 -19.50 4.95
C ASP A 640 18.42 -19.84 3.97
N VAL A 641 19.65 -19.56 4.40
CA VAL A 641 20.86 -19.87 3.61
C VAL A 641 21.70 -21.00 4.20
N LYS A 642 21.27 -21.59 5.31
CA LYS A 642 21.96 -22.73 5.92
C LYS A 642 22.00 -23.90 4.98
N GLY A 643 23.20 -24.42 4.68
CA GLY A 643 23.41 -25.48 3.71
C GLY A 643 23.27 -25.05 2.25
N ARG A 644 23.06 -23.74 1.97
CA ARG A 644 22.92 -23.18 0.62
C ARG A 644 24.07 -22.25 0.21
N GLY A 645 25.14 -22.23 1.00
CA GLY A 645 26.31 -21.40 0.76
C GLY A 645 26.41 -20.16 1.66
N GLY A 646 25.53 -20.02 2.65
CA GLY A 646 25.54 -18.88 3.55
C GLY A 646 25.34 -17.56 2.81
N SER A 647 26.07 -16.51 3.22
CA SER A 647 26.02 -15.20 2.55
C SER A 647 26.50 -15.24 1.09
N GLY A 648 27.31 -16.23 0.72
CA GLY A 648 27.76 -16.43 -0.67
C GLY A 648 26.62 -16.63 -1.66
N TYR A 649 25.52 -17.21 -1.20
CA TYR A 649 24.28 -17.34 -1.99
C TYR A 649 23.72 -15.95 -2.39
N VAL A 650 23.70 -15.03 -1.44
CA VAL A 650 23.21 -13.66 -1.65
C VAL A 650 24.19 -12.88 -2.53
N VAL A 651 25.48 -13.00 -2.29
CA VAL A 651 26.55 -12.35 -3.10
C VAL A 651 26.42 -12.72 -4.56
N LYS A 652 26.23 -14.00 -4.86
CA LYS A 652 26.06 -14.49 -6.23
C LYS A 652 24.87 -13.87 -6.93
N LYS A 653 23.73 -13.80 -6.26
CA LYS A 653 22.49 -13.24 -6.83
C LYS A 653 22.59 -11.74 -7.04
N ASP A 654 23.06 -10.99 -6.08
CA ASP A 654 23.25 -9.54 -6.21
C ASP A 654 24.29 -9.20 -7.28
N SER A 655 25.33 -10.03 -7.44
CA SER A 655 26.32 -9.86 -8.51
C SER A 655 25.70 -9.95 -9.90
N GLN A 656 24.73 -10.84 -10.09
CA GLN A 656 23.99 -10.97 -11.35
C GLN A 656 23.10 -9.74 -11.61
N VAL A 657 22.49 -9.21 -10.57
CA VAL A 657 21.72 -7.96 -10.66
C VAL A 657 22.62 -6.79 -11.07
N LEU A 658 23.78 -6.66 -10.43
CA LEU A 658 24.75 -5.60 -10.74
C LEU A 658 25.30 -5.74 -12.16
N GLU A 659 25.54 -6.95 -12.64
CA GLU A 659 25.97 -7.19 -14.03
C GLU A 659 24.98 -6.57 -15.03
N LYS A 660 23.69 -6.80 -14.85
CA LYS A 660 22.66 -6.20 -15.69
C LYS A 660 22.55 -4.69 -15.51
N TRP A 661 22.65 -4.21 -14.28
CA TRP A 661 22.59 -2.79 -14.00
C TRP A 661 23.70 -2.00 -14.72
N PHE A 662 24.93 -2.51 -14.67
CA PHE A 662 26.08 -1.85 -15.30
C PHE A 662 26.12 -2.04 -16.82
N SER A 663 25.46 -3.06 -17.36
CA SER A 663 25.36 -3.25 -18.83
C SER A 663 24.28 -2.37 -19.47
N GLY A 664 23.53 -1.62 -18.67
CA GLY A 664 22.46 -0.72 -19.15
C GLY A 664 21.17 -1.40 -19.55
N ASN A 665 20.99 -2.66 -19.19
CA ASN A 665 19.79 -3.44 -19.52
C ASN A 665 18.79 -3.50 -18.36
#